data_d6db3afd5eaf975ab405b3dd414278a4
#
_entry.id   d6db3afd5eaf975ab405b3dd414278a4
#
_cell.length_a   1.000
_cell.length_b   1.000
_cell.length_c   1.000
_cell.angle_alpha   90.00
_cell.angle_beta   90.00
_cell.angle_gamma   90.00
#
_symmetry.space_group_name_H-M   'P 1'
#
loop_
_entity.id
_entity.type
_entity.pdbx_description
1 polymer ?
#
loop_
_entity_poly.entity_id
_entity_poly.type
_entity_poly.pdbx_seq_one_letter_code
_entity_poly.pdbx_strand_id
1 'polypeptide(L)'
;MAILQFNKQALGNLEYSLQREMLSTNRAGGYMNTTIVCCNTRKYHGLMVCPVETLGGEDFVLLSSLDETVIQHEQEFNLAIHRFPGIYEPRGHKYIVDFSYTPTPTIIYRVGGVLLKKEMLWVHTAEQLLIRYTLLEARSATRLRLRPFLAFRSRHGLSHENMEADGKSYPIPGGVKSRLYPRFPWLNMQVSKEAKFVTAPDWYHNFEYLEEERRGYPFREDLLTTGYFEMDIATGESVIFSGSTAEVQPDRLVSIFEEEIARRTVKTEFLPALYHSARQFLIIKENHTSLTAGYPWYNARSRETFIALAGITLTQPSLMVDQCVEILDYHVENRLHDGIFGTHFAADTQLWFFHALQQLESFIQGGKSEIWARYGTAMKEILYAYRDGVGNDRAENETDWYDDERERYIHMADNGLIWADMPGRPLTWMNTMNDGQPVTRRPGFAVEVNALWYNAVCYTLELAGVCGDDAFVKEWIEMPERIKDNFRATFWLEQNPQQPYLADYVYHDGEKNADIRPNMLIACSLPYSPLNEYEQQKIFTVTETYLLTPRGLRTLSPNSPQYQGICRGNEHCRNTARHQGTVFPWLLEHYVRTGFRLYGKGYLMQAKELLGGFEEDLLNYGIGSVPEAYDGDAPHEACGAISYAPSVAALLQIHRMIRDSERHS
;
A
#
# COMPACT_ATOMS: atom_id res chain seq x y z
N MET A 1 22.30 -4.39 -16.76
CA MET A 1 21.26 -5.45 -16.63
C MET A 1 19.98 -4.77 -16.21
N ALA A 2 18.80 -5.26 -16.60
CA ALA A 2 17.55 -4.75 -16.05
C ALA A 2 17.53 -5.04 -14.55
N ILE A 3 17.18 -4.06 -13.72
CA ILE A 3 17.22 -4.20 -12.26
C ILE A 3 16.27 -5.29 -11.74
N LEU A 4 15.15 -5.55 -12.45
CA LEU A 4 14.15 -6.55 -12.10
C LEU A 4 14.25 -7.79 -12.99
N GLN A 5 15.37 -8.52 -12.92
CA GLN A 5 15.61 -9.74 -13.70
C GLN A 5 16.19 -10.87 -12.84
N PHE A 6 15.64 -12.07 -13.00
CA PHE A 6 16.02 -13.28 -12.28
C PHE A 6 16.40 -14.37 -13.29
N ASN A 7 17.57 -14.95 -13.12
CA ASN A 7 18.07 -16.01 -13.98
C ASN A 7 17.63 -17.40 -13.50
N LYS A 8 17.93 -18.42 -14.32
CA LYS A 8 17.59 -19.82 -14.04
C LYS A 8 18.10 -20.31 -12.68
N GLN A 9 19.27 -19.86 -12.23
CA GLN A 9 19.85 -20.31 -10.96
C GLN A 9 19.03 -19.83 -9.77
N ALA A 10 18.61 -18.54 -9.77
CA ALA A 10 17.75 -17.97 -8.75
C ALA A 10 16.36 -18.61 -8.77
N LEU A 11 15.75 -18.75 -9.97
CA LEU A 11 14.41 -19.29 -10.15
C LEU A 11 14.30 -20.80 -9.85
N GLY A 12 15.41 -21.53 -9.96
CA GLY A 12 15.49 -22.95 -9.59
C GLY A 12 15.39 -23.22 -8.08
N ASN A 13 15.67 -22.22 -7.25
CA ASN A 13 15.42 -22.26 -5.82
C ASN A 13 13.95 -21.86 -5.56
N LEU A 14 13.12 -22.87 -5.29
CA LEU A 14 11.68 -22.66 -5.12
C LEU A 14 11.38 -21.77 -3.91
N GLU A 15 12.05 -21.95 -2.78
CA GLU A 15 11.85 -21.14 -1.58
C GLU A 15 12.18 -19.67 -1.85
N TYR A 16 13.28 -19.40 -2.52
CA TYR A 16 13.65 -18.05 -2.97
C TYR A 16 12.56 -17.42 -3.86
N SER A 17 12.02 -18.19 -4.80
CA SER A 17 11.03 -17.72 -5.76
C SER A 17 9.65 -17.49 -5.14
N LEU A 18 9.25 -18.31 -4.16
CA LEU A 18 7.98 -18.18 -3.46
C LEU A 18 7.91 -16.96 -2.51
N GLN A 19 9.06 -16.43 -2.09
CA GLN A 19 9.15 -15.23 -1.26
C GLN A 19 9.08 -13.93 -2.06
N ARG A 20 9.03 -14.00 -3.40
CA ARG A 20 9.03 -12.84 -4.30
C ARG A 20 7.72 -12.75 -5.05
N GLU A 21 7.00 -11.69 -4.78
CA GLU A 21 5.66 -11.45 -5.33
C GLU A 21 5.71 -10.35 -6.38
N MET A 22 5.05 -10.57 -7.51
CA MET A 22 4.85 -9.57 -8.55
C MET A 22 3.44 -8.99 -8.48
N LEU A 23 3.34 -7.68 -8.66
CA LEU A 23 2.09 -6.94 -8.69
C LEU A 23 1.95 -6.22 -10.03
N SER A 24 0.81 -6.34 -10.67
CA SER A 24 0.43 -5.53 -11.83
C SER A 24 -0.99 -5.04 -11.63
N THR A 25 -1.23 -3.73 -11.81
CA THR A 25 -2.53 -3.10 -11.59
C THR A 25 -3.03 -2.44 -12.85
N ASN A 26 -4.35 -2.27 -12.95
CA ASN A 26 -4.95 -1.25 -13.79
C ASN A 26 -5.17 0.03 -12.94
N ARG A 27 -5.77 1.05 -13.51
CA ARG A 27 -6.18 2.24 -12.76
C ARG A 27 -7.67 2.28 -12.46
N ALA A 28 -8.37 1.17 -12.66
CA ALA A 28 -9.80 1.01 -12.35
C ALA A 28 -10.04 0.29 -11.01
N GLY A 29 -8.99 -0.22 -10.37
CA GLY A 29 -9.03 -0.93 -9.09
C GLY A 29 -8.67 -2.40 -9.19
N GLY A 30 -8.60 -2.98 -10.38
CA GLY A 30 -8.19 -4.35 -10.59
C GLY A 30 -6.68 -4.57 -10.49
N TYR A 31 -6.29 -5.77 -10.06
CA TYR A 31 -4.88 -6.15 -9.98
C TYR A 31 -4.66 -7.65 -10.19
N MET A 32 -3.41 -7.98 -10.55
CA MET A 32 -2.83 -9.31 -10.51
C MET A 32 -1.74 -9.33 -9.45
N ASN A 33 -1.78 -10.30 -8.57
CA ASN A 33 -0.71 -10.56 -7.60
C ASN A 33 -0.45 -12.07 -7.51
N THR A 34 0.79 -12.47 -7.67
CA THR A 34 1.27 -13.86 -7.52
C THR A 34 2.79 -13.85 -7.36
N THR A 35 3.41 -15.01 -7.14
CA THR A 35 4.88 -15.11 -7.09
C THR A 35 5.51 -15.06 -8.49
N ILE A 36 6.83 -14.81 -8.55
CA ILE A 36 7.59 -14.77 -9.84
C ILE A 36 7.60 -16.10 -10.61
N VAL A 37 7.15 -17.19 -9.98
CA VAL A 37 6.96 -18.51 -10.62
C VAL A 37 5.47 -18.84 -10.80
N CYS A 38 4.57 -17.88 -10.58
CA CYS A 38 3.11 -18.04 -10.69
C CYS A 38 2.50 -19.08 -9.74
N CYS A 39 3.14 -19.38 -8.60
CA CYS A 39 2.58 -20.18 -7.52
C CYS A 39 1.89 -19.26 -6.50
N ASN A 40 0.60 -19.39 -6.31
CA ASN A 40 -0.12 -18.61 -5.32
C ASN A 40 0.25 -19.07 -3.90
N THR A 41 0.71 -18.14 -3.06
CA THR A 41 1.08 -18.41 -1.65
C THR A 41 0.16 -17.72 -0.65
N ARG A 42 -0.74 -16.84 -1.14
CA ARG A 42 -1.70 -16.10 -0.34
C ARG A 42 -3.11 -16.25 -0.89
N LYS A 43 -4.13 -16.19 -0.02
CA LYS A 43 -5.54 -16.06 -0.46
C LYS A 43 -5.79 -14.78 -1.27
N TYR A 44 -4.95 -13.76 -1.11
CA TYR A 44 -4.97 -12.49 -1.83
C TYR A 44 -4.38 -12.59 -3.25
N HIS A 45 -3.70 -13.70 -3.58
CA HIS A 45 -3.18 -13.94 -4.91
C HIS A 45 -4.28 -14.31 -5.88
N GLY A 46 -4.13 -13.80 -7.10
CA GLY A 46 -4.99 -14.10 -8.23
C GLY A 46 -4.49 -13.40 -9.48
N LEU A 47 -4.79 -13.95 -10.64
CA LEU A 47 -4.52 -13.33 -11.93
C LEU A 47 -5.53 -12.22 -12.23
N MET A 48 -6.76 -12.35 -11.72
CA MET A 48 -7.79 -11.33 -11.87
C MET A 48 -8.50 -11.13 -10.54
N VAL A 49 -8.12 -10.04 -9.86
CA VAL A 49 -8.76 -9.53 -8.65
C VAL A 49 -9.28 -8.14 -8.97
N CYS A 50 -10.57 -7.92 -8.83
CA CYS A 50 -11.19 -6.66 -9.21
C CYS A 50 -12.39 -6.30 -8.33
N PRO A 51 -12.73 -5.02 -8.22
CA PRO A 51 -13.93 -4.58 -7.52
C PRO A 51 -15.19 -5.11 -8.21
N VAL A 52 -16.19 -5.49 -7.42
CA VAL A 52 -17.49 -5.93 -7.90
C VAL A 52 -18.58 -5.03 -7.35
N GLU A 53 -19.06 -4.09 -8.15
CA GLU A 53 -20.01 -3.05 -7.72
C GLU A 53 -21.31 -3.64 -7.17
N THR A 54 -21.83 -4.72 -7.77
CA THR A 54 -23.04 -5.44 -7.30
C THR A 54 -22.89 -6.09 -5.92
N LEU A 55 -21.64 -6.16 -5.41
CA LEU A 55 -21.29 -6.69 -4.08
C LEU A 55 -20.65 -5.63 -3.18
N GLY A 56 -20.98 -4.34 -3.41
CA GLY A 56 -20.53 -3.23 -2.57
C GLY A 56 -19.17 -2.64 -2.98
N GLY A 57 -18.67 -2.95 -4.17
CA GLY A 57 -17.40 -2.41 -4.67
C GLY A 57 -16.15 -2.98 -3.96
N GLU A 58 -16.30 -4.06 -3.18
CA GLU A 58 -15.18 -4.79 -2.59
C GLU A 58 -14.46 -5.64 -3.64
N ASP A 59 -13.20 -5.98 -3.37
CA ASP A 59 -12.37 -6.75 -4.29
C ASP A 59 -12.61 -8.26 -4.18
N PHE A 60 -12.79 -8.89 -5.31
CA PHE A 60 -13.03 -10.32 -5.45
C PHE A 60 -12.03 -10.98 -6.41
N VAL A 61 -11.57 -12.17 -6.06
CA VAL A 61 -10.77 -13.02 -6.94
C VAL A 61 -11.72 -13.75 -7.88
N LEU A 62 -11.70 -13.41 -9.17
CA LEU A 62 -12.50 -14.09 -10.21
C LEU A 62 -11.69 -15.22 -10.86
N LEU A 63 -10.46 -14.92 -11.35
CA LEU A 63 -9.52 -15.88 -11.93
C LEU A 63 -8.33 -16.02 -10.98
N SER A 64 -8.20 -17.17 -10.33
CA SER A 64 -7.09 -17.46 -9.40
C SER A 64 -5.80 -17.74 -10.15
N SER A 65 -5.82 -18.67 -11.10
CA SER A 65 -4.65 -19.06 -11.92
C SER A 65 -5.06 -19.50 -13.31
N LEU A 66 -4.08 -19.57 -14.20
CA LEU A 66 -4.19 -20.15 -15.53
C LEU A 66 -3.05 -21.13 -15.71
N ASP A 67 -3.38 -22.41 -15.89
CA ASP A 67 -2.38 -23.46 -16.04
C ASP A 67 -2.09 -23.70 -17.53
N GLU A 68 -0.83 -23.54 -17.89
CA GLU A 68 -0.32 -23.77 -19.23
C GLU A 68 0.24 -25.18 -19.38
N THR A 69 -0.09 -25.83 -20.48
CA THR A 69 0.51 -27.09 -20.88
C THR A 69 1.02 -27.02 -22.33
N VAL A 70 2.29 -27.30 -22.53
CA VAL A 70 2.87 -27.47 -23.86
C VAL A 70 2.75 -28.94 -24.24
N ILE A 71 2.24 -29.23 -25.44
CA ILE A 71 2.02 -30.59 -25.94
C ILE A 71 2.85 -30.78 -27.21
N GLN A 72 3.73 -31.78 -27.22
CA GLN A 72 4.51 -32.23 -28.39
C GLN A 72 4.55 -33.75 -28.44
N HIS A 73 4.29 -34.34 -29.62
CA HIS A 73 4.29 -35.78 -29.79
C HIS A 73 3.44 -36.52 -28.75
N GLU A 74 2.23 -35.93 -28.42
CA GLU A 74 1.31 -36.42 -27.39
C GLU A 74 1.91 -36.43 -25.95
N GLN A 75 3.10 -35.88 -25.74
CA GLN A 75 3.66 -35.66 -24.40
C GLN A 75 3.25 -34.30 -23.88
N GLU A 76 2.75 -34.25 -22.64
CA GLU A 76 2.28 -33.07 -21.98
C GLU A 76 3.33 -32.53 -20.98
N PHE A 77 3.66 -31.27 -21.08
CA PHE A 77 4.57 -30.55 -20.18
C PHE A 77 3.80 -29.43 -19.48
N ASN A 78 3.43 -29.67 -18.23
CA ASN A 78 2.73 -28.69 -17.42
C ASN A 78 3.69 -27.61 -16.89
N LEU A 79 3.42 -26.35 -17.19
CA LEU A 79 4.27 -25.21 -16.81
C LEU A 79 3.85 -24.55 -15.49
N ALA A 80 2.68 -24.91 -14.96
CA ALA A 80 2.16 -24.39 -13.71
C ALA A 80 2.85 -24.97 -12.46
N ILE A 81 2.62 -24.38 -11.33
CA ILE A 81 3.01 -24.90 -10.02
C ILE A 81 1.96 -24.49 -8.96
N HIS A 82 1.54 -25.49 -8.18
CA HIS A 82 0.63 -25.31 -7.05
C HIS A 82 1.18 -26.07 -5.83
N ARG A 83 0.82 -25.63 -4.63
CA ARG A 83 1.04 -26.39 -3.42
C ARG A 83 -0.22 -27.16 -3.06
N PHE A 84 -0.08 -28.46 -2.85
CA PHE A 84 -1.08 -29.36 -2.29
C PHE A 84 -0.53 -29.99 -1.00
N PRO A 85 -1.34 -30.71 -0.20
CA PRO A 85 -0.89 -31.34 1.05
C PRO A 85 0.39 -32.18 0.85
N GLY A 86 1.51 -31.69 1.39
CA GLY A 86 2.81 -32.35 1.35
C GLY A 86 3.57 -32.31 0.02
N ILE A 87 3.07 -31.66 -1.04
CA ILE A 87 3.70 -31.66 -2.35
C ILE A 87 3.47 -30.37 -3.14
N TYR A 88 4.42 -30.04 -4.02
CA TYR A 88 4.23 -29.07 -5.10
C TYR A 88 4.02 -29.83 -6.42
N GLU A 89 2.85 -29.64 -7.06
CA GLU A 89 2.46 -30.31 -8.29
C GLU A 89 1.51 -29.42 -9.13
N PRO A 90 1.69 -29.33 -10.48
CA PRO A 90 2.87 -29.74 -11.24
C PRO A 90 4.12 -28.91 -10.85
N ARG A 91 5.28 -29.27 -11.40
CA ARG A 91 6.55 -28.63 -11.04
C ARG A 91 7.10 -27.79 -12.19
N GLY A 92 6.25 -26.97 -12.81
CA GLY A 92 6.59 -26.18 -13.99
C GLY A 92 7.68 -25.12 -13.76
N HIS A 93 7.90 -24.67 -12.52
CA HIS A 93 9.00 -23.77 -12.19
C HIS A 93 10.38 -24.28 -12.65
N LYS A 94 10.58 -25.58 -12.76
CA LYS A 94 11.83 -26.18 -13.25
C LYS A 94 12.12 -25.87 -14.73
N TYR A 95 11.10 -25.51 -15.48
CA TYR A 95 11.22 -25.16 -16.89
C TYR A 95 11.49 -23.66 -17.10
N ILE A 96 11.36 -22.82 -16.05
CA ILE A 96 11.62 -21.39 -16.15
C ILE A 96 13.13 -21.17 -16.29
N VAL A 97 13.55 -20.41 -17.30
CA VAL A 97 14.95 -20.07 -17.54
C VAL A 97 15.25 -18.60 -17.32
N ASP A 98 14.25 -17.73 -17.41
CA ASP A 98 14.36 -16.30 -17.17
C ASP A 98 13.03 -15.71 -16.70
N PHE A 99 13.10 -14.76 -15.79
CA PHE A 99 12.01 -13.88 -15.41
C PHE A 99 12.50 -12.43 -15.46
N SER A 100 11.73 -11.56 -16.06
CA SER A 100 11.98 -10.11 -16.04
C SER A 100 10.69 -9.32 -15.83
N TYR A 101 10.80 -8.14 -15.22
CA TYR A 101 9.66 -7.24 -15.03
C TYR A 101 9.95 -5.88 -15.71
N THR A 102 10.17 -5.90 -17.03
CA THR A 102 10.52 -4.71 -17.82
C THR A 102 10.04 -4.88 -19.27
N PRO A 103 9.01 -4.17 -19.74
CA PRO A 103 8.08 -3.26 -19.02
C PRO A 103 6.98 -3.99 -18.25
N THR A 104 6.76 -5.28 -18.50
CA THR A 104 5.71 -6.10 -17.89
C THR A 104 6.28 -7.43 -17.41
N PRO A 105 5.65 -8.14 -16.46
CA PRO A 105 6.10 -9.47 -16.05
C PRO A 105 6.23 -10.40 -17.26
N THR A 106 7.42 -10.93 -17.46
CA THR A 106 7.76 -11.78 -18.59
C THR A 106 8.49 -13.01 -18.08
N ILE A 107 8.03 -14.20 -18.46
CA ILE A 107 8.61 -15.49 -18.11
C ILE A 107 9.01 -16.21 -19.40
N ILE A 108 10.21 -16.82 -19.40
CA ILE A 108 10.65 -17.69 -20.49
C ILE A 108 10.77 -19.12 -19.96
N TYR A 109 10.05 -20.02 -20.60
CA TYR A 109 10.09 -21.48 -20.33
C TYR A 109 10.90 -22.20 -21.39
N ARG A 110 11.71 -23.18 -20.97
CA ARG A 110 12.40 -24.13 -21.86
C ARG A 110 12.06 -25.56 -21.46
N VAL A 111 11.35 -26.27 -22.35
CA VAL A 111 10.89 -27.64 -22.11
C VAL A 111 10.74 -28.41 -23.42
N GLY A 112 11.15 -29.70 -23.48
CA GLY A 112 10.91 -30.57 -24.63
C GLY A 112 11.43 -30.05 -25.99
N GLY A 113 12.44 -29.16 -25.99
CA GLY A 113 12.93 -28.48 -27.21
C GLY A 113 12.11 -27.27 -27.63
N VAL A 114 11.17 -26.84 -26.80
CA VAL A 114 10.37 -25.62 -26.93
C VAL A 114 10.97 -24.51 -26.11
N LEU A 115 10.96 -23.27 -26.62
CA LEU A 115 11.16 -22.04 -25.90
C LEU A 115 9.90 -21.19 -26.00
N LEU A 116 9.18 -21.04 -24.91
CA LEU A 116 7.92 -20.30 -24.82
C LEU A 116 8.08 -19.06 -23.95
N LYS A 117 7.67 -17.89 -24.46
CA LYS A 117 7.60 -16.63 -23.69
C LYS A 117 6.17 -16.37 -23.27
N LYS A 118 5.97 -16.00 -21.99
CA LYS A 118 4.70 -15.56 -21.39
C LYS A 118 4.86 -14.13 -20.90
N GLU A 119 4.01 -13.22 -21.33
CA GLU A 119 3.97 -11.81 -20.95
C GLU A 119 2.58 -11.48 -20.38
N MET A 120 2.51 -10.80 -19.23
CA MET A 120 1.25 -10.55 -18.53
C MET A 120 1.06 -9.06 -18.29
N LEU A 121 -0.13 -8.55 -18.55
CA LEU A 121 -0.48 -7.16 -18.27
C LEU A 121 -1.98 -6.96 -18.02
N TRP A 122 -2.30 -5.87 -17.32
CA TRP A 122 -3.67 -5.35 -17.22
C TRP A 122 -3.88 -4.19 -18.18
N VAL A 123 -5.06 -4.12 -18.77
CA VAL A 123 -5.49 -2.96 -19.58
C VAL A 123 -5.76 -1.79 -18.64
N HIS A 124 -5.22 -0.62 -18.99
CA HIS A 124 -5.08 0.53 -18.09
C HIS A 124 -6.39 1.02 -17.46
N THR A 125 -7.50 1.00 -18.18
CA THR A 125 -8.79 1.57 -17.75
C THR A 125 -9.94 0.56 -17.76
N ALA A 126 -9.63 -0.75 -17.86
CA ALA A 126 -10.64 -1.80 -17.93
C ALA A 126 -10.29 -2.97 -17.00
N GLU A 127 -11.32 -3.66 -16.52
CA GLU A 127 -11.17 -4.90 -15.78
C GLU A 127 -10.86 -6.04 -16.77
N GLN A 128 -9.65 -5.96 -17.39
CA GLN A 128 -9.16 -6.88 -18.39
C GLN A 128 -7.69 -7.22 -18.19
N LEU A 129 -7.42 -8.50 -17.97
CA LEU A 129 -6.07 -9.10 -17.97
C LEU A 129 -5.78 -9.64 -19.37
N LEU A 130 -4.58 -9.37 -19.89
CA LEU A 130 -4.05 -9.97 -21.12
C LEU A 130 -2.78 -10.76 -20.81
N ILE A 131 -2.71 -11.98 -21.35
CA ILE A 131 -1.51 -12.84 -21.28
C ILE A 131 -1.13 -13.23 -22.70
N ARG A 132 0.06 -12.82 -23.14
CA ARG A 132 0.59 -13.18 -24.45
C ARG A 132 1.56 -14.34 -24.32
N TYR A 133 1.34 -15.39 -25.12
CA TYR A 133 2.24 -16.51 -25.30
C TYR A 133 2.88 -16.42 -26.68
N THR A 134 4.21 -16.44 -26.74
CA THR A 134 4.98 -16.43 -28.01
C THR A 134 5.86 -17.66 -28.05
N LEU A 135 5.68 -18.48 -29.07
CA LEU A 135 6.55 -19.65 -29.31
C LEU A 135 7.83 -19.17 -30.00
N LEU A 136 8.91 -19.03 -29.23
CA LEU A 136 10.19 -18.53 -29.76
C LEU A 136 10.96 -19.60 -30.54
N GLU A 137 10.95 -20.85 -30.05
CA GLU A 137 11.61 -21.98 -30.66
C GLU A 137 10.77 -23.25 -30.49
N ALA A 138 10.65 -24.05 -31.53
CA ALA A 138 10.14 -25.41 -31.47
C ALA A 138 10.73 -26.27 -32.61
N ARG A 139 10.97 -27.55 -32.34
CA ARG A 139 11.50 -28.49 -33.32
C ARG A 139 10.44 -29.35 -33.99
N SER A 140 9.22 -29.31 -33.47
CA SER A 140 8.08 -30.09 -33.93
C SER A 140 6.77 -29.32 -33.72
N ALA A 141 5.69 -29.82 -34.32
CA ALA A 141 4.34 -29.28 -34.11
C ALA A 141 4.03 -29.18 -32.61
N THR A 142 3.55 -28.04 -32.20
CA THR A 142 3.34 -27.71 -30.78
C THR A 142 1.91 -27.26 -30.59
N ARG A 143 1.25 -27.80 -29.55
CA ARG A 143 -0.05 -27.33 -29.08
C ARG A 143 0.14 -26.67 -27.72
N LEU A 144 -0.67 -25.63 -27.49
CA LEU A 144 -0.77 -24.95 -26.19
C LEU A 144 -2.16 -25.22 -25.62
N ARG A 145 -2.21 -25.69 -24.36
CA ARG A 145 -3.44 -25.82 -23.60
C ARG A 145 -3.42 -24.84 -22.46
N LEU A 146 -4.57 -24.12 -22.24
CA LEU A 146 -4.75 -23.13 -21.17
C LEU A 146 -5.96 -23.53 -20.34
N ARG A 147 -5.76 -23.84 -19.05
CA ARG A 147 -6.81 -24.23 -18.11
C ARG A 147 -6.99 -23.16 -17.04
N PRO A 148 -8.11 -22.41 -17.05
CA PRO A 148 -8.41 -21.43 -16.01
C PRO A 148 -8.92 -22.09 -14.73
N PHE A 149 -8.50 -21.58 -13.58
CA PHE A 149 -9.05 -21.91 -12.26
C PHE A 149 -9.79 -20.70 -11.69
N LEU A 150 -11.08 -20.90 -11.44
CA LEU A 150 -12.03 -19.86 -11.03
C LEU A 150 -12.26 -19.92 -9.53
N ALA A 151 -12.32 -18.75 -8.87
CA ALA A 151 -12.55 -18.64 -7.44
C ALA A 151 -13.89 -17.96 -7.11
N PHE A 152 -14.18 -16.81 -7.72
CA PHE A 152 -15.41 -16.01 -7.51
C PHE A 152 -15.72 -15.81 -6.02
N ARG A 153 -14.74 -15.31 -5.28
CA ARG A 153 -14.81 -15.11 -3.83
C ARG A 153 -14.17 -13.78 -3.40
N SER A 154 -14.56 -13.29 -2.22
CA SER A 154 -13.87 -12.16 -1.60
C SER A 154 -12.35 -12.43 -1.49
N ARG A 155 -11.52 -11.42 -1.71
CA ARG A 155 -10.07 -11.54 -1.50
C ARG A 155 -9.70 -11.91 -0.05
N HIS A 156 -10.60 -11.67 0.92
CA HIS A 156 -10.40 -12.01 2.33
C HIS A 156 -10.87 -13.42 2.70
N GLY A 157 -11.65 -14.08 1.81
CA GLY A 157 -12.18 -15.43 2.02
C GLY A 157 -11.41 -16.53 1.28
N LEU A 158 -11.89 -17.75 1.43
CA LEU A 158 -11.46 -18.93 0.67
C LEU A 158 -12.71 -19.63 0.16
N SER A 159 -12.65 -20.25 -1.03
CA SER A 159 -13.73 -21.04 -1.61
C SER A 159 -13.53 -22.53 -1.37
N HIS A 160 -14.64 -23.26 -1.28
CA HIS A 160 -14.67 -24.70 -1.21
C HIS A 160 -15.75 -25.25 -2.14
N GLU A 161 -15.60 -26.50 -2.58
CA GLU A 161 -16.62 -27.18 -3.37
C GLU A 161 -18.00 -27.02 -2.76
N ASN A 162 -18.97 -26.62 -3.57
CA ASN A 162 -20.34 -26.44 -3.14
C ASN A 162 -21.33 -26.67 -4.30
N MET A 163 -22.60 -26.89 -3.97
CA MET A 163 -23.67 -27.17 -4.95
C MET A 163 -24.26 -25.92 -5.60
N GLU A 164 -23.89 -24.72 -5.15
CA GLU A 164 -24.42 -23.44 -5.67
C GLU A 164 -23.62 -22.92 -6.86
N ALA A 165 -22.37 -23.36 -7.00
CA ALA A 165 -21.49 -22.93 -8.08
C ALA A 165 -21.96 -23.46 -9.44
N ASP A 166 -22.22 -22.54 -10.41
CA ASP A 166 -22.52 -22.91 -11.78
C ASP A 166 -21.22 -23.21 -12.56
N GLY A 167 -20.92 -24.49 -12.78
CA GLY A 167 -19.77 -24.95 -13.55
C GLY A 167 -19.91 -24.86 -15.07
N LYS A 168 -20.95 -24.19 -15.58
CA LYS A 168 -21.20 -24.09 -17.02
C LYS A 168 -20.37 -22.99 -17.67
N SER A 169 -20.03 -23.24 -18.94
CA SER A 169 -19.44 -22.25 -19.84
C SER A 169 -20.38 -21.96 -21.00
N TYR A 170 -20.50 -20.70 -21.37
CA TYR A 170 -21.36 -20.25 -22.47
C TYR A 170 -20.47 -19.69 -23.57
N PRO A 171 -20.67 -20.13 -24.85
CA PRO A 171 -19.87 -19.68 -25.97
C PRO A 171 -20.01 -18.18 -26.22
N ILE A 172 -18.90 -17.55 -26.56
CA ILE A 172 -18.81 -16.16 -27.04
C ILE A 172 -17.80 -16.12 -28.19
N PRO A 173 -17.71 -15.03 -28.96
CA PRO A 173 -16.71 -14.91 -30.02
C PRO A 173 -15.28 -15.11 -29.45
N GLY A 174 -14.56 -16.07 -30.04
CA GLY A 174 -13.18 -16.40 -29.63
C GLY A 174 -13.01 -17.02 -28.25
N GLY A 175 -14.11 -17.51 -27.62
CA GLY A 175 -13.98 -18.10 -26.30
C GLY A 175 -15.26 -18.47 -25.58
N VAL A 176 -15.23 -18.37 -24.26
CA VAL A 176 -16.36 -18.69 -23.39
C VAL A 176 -16.50 -17.68 -22.28
N LYS A 177 -17.69 -17.56 -21.72
CA LYS A 177 -17.93 -16.86 -20.47
C LYS A 177 -18.47 -17.78 -19.38
N SER A 178 -18.07 -17.56 -18.15
CA SER A 178 -18.49 -18.31 -16.97
C SER A 178 -18.82 -17.37 -15.82
N ARG A 179 -19.72 -17.80 -14.93
CA ARG A 179 -20.09 -17.06 -13.73
C ARG A 179 -20.56 -18.06 -12.68
N LEU A 180 -19.81 -18.25 -11.63
CA LEU A 180 -20.10 -19.28 -10.62
C LEU A 180 -21.33 -18.93 -9.77
N TYR A 181 -21.58 -17.64 -9.51
CA TYR A 181 -22.69 -17.19 -8.65
C TYR A 181 -23.43 -15.99 -9.27
N PRO A 182 -24.77 -15.91 -9.15
CA PRO A 182 -25.60 -14.94 -9.90
C PRO A 182 -25.26 -13.46 -9.69
N ARG A 183 -24.74 -13.07 -8.52
CA ARG A 183 -24.43 -11.66 -8.20
C ARG A 183 -23.09 -11.16 -8.72
N PHE A 184 -22.25 -12.06 -9.23
CA PHE A 184 -20.97 -11.72 -9.82
C PHE A 184 -21.10 -11.28 -11.28
N PRO A 185 -20.14 -10.52 -11.83
CA PRO A 185 -20.06 -10.27 -13.26
C PRO A 185 -19.74 -11.57 -14.02
N TRP A 186 -20.00 -11.57 -15.32
CA TRP A 186 -19.45 -12.61 -16.18
C TRP A 186 -17.94 -12.46 -16.32
N LEU A 187 -17.20 -13.55 -16.19
CA LEU A 187 -15.82 -13.64 -16.60
C LEU A 187 -15.78 -14.14 -18.05
N ASN A 188 -15.42 -13.26 -18.98
CA ASN A 188 -15.22 -13.57 -20.37
C ASN A 188 -13.78 -14.01 -20.57
N MET A 189 -13.57 -15.23 -21.05
CA MET A 189 -12.28 -15.82 -21.33
C MET A 189 -12.17 -16.02 -22.83
N GLN A 190 -11.31 -15.26 -23.50
CA GLN A 190 -11.20 -15.20 -24.95
C GLN A 190 -9.74 -15.35 -25.39
N VAL A 191 -9.52 -15.82 -26.61
CA VAL A 191 -8.18 -15.92 -27.21
C VAL A 191 -8.15 -15.23 -28.58
N SER A 192 -7.00 -14.67 -28.94
CA SER A 192 -6.79 -13.91 -30.19
C SER A 192 -6.70 -14.78 -31.45
N LYS A 193 -6.80 -16.11 -31.31
CA LYS A 193 -6.69 -17.09 -32.37
C LYS A 193 -7.81 -18.11 -32.24
N GLU A 194 -8.16 -18.78 -33.34
CA GLU A 194 -9.08 -19.92 -33.30
C GLU A 194 -8.55 -21.02 -32.37
N ALA A 195 -9.35 -21.38 -31.38
CA ALA A 195 -9.03 -22.38 -30.38
C ALA A 195 -10.29 -23.24 -30.10
N LYS A 196 -10.05 -24.49 -29.77
CA LYS A 196 -11.09 -25.37 -29.26
C LYS A 196 -11.22 -25.19 -27.77
N PHE A 197 -12.43 -24.85 -27.29
CA PHE A 197 -12.73 -24.97 -25.86
C PHE A 197 -13.31 -26.37 -25.60
N VAL A 198 -12.65 -27.09 -24.69
CA VAL A 198 -13.09 -28.41 -24.22
C VAL A 198 -13.75 -28.22 -22.87
N THR A 199 -15.08 -28.38 -22.84
CA THR A 199 -15.85 -28.32 -21.60
C THR A 199 -15.54 -29.53 -20.74
N ALA A 200 -15.01 -29.29 -19.56
CA ALA A 200 -14.62 -30.30 -18.57
C ALA A 200 -14.68 -29.67 -17.15
N PRO A 201 -15.92 -29.44 -16.66
CA PRO A 201 -16.08 -28.84 -15.33
C PRO A 201 -15.62 -29.84 -14.27
N ASP A 202 -14.73 -29.36 -13.36
CA ASP A 202 -14.19 -30.18 -12.29
C ASP A 202 -13.69 -29.29 -11.13
N TRP A 203 -13.84 -29.79 -9.90
CA TRP A 203 -13.27 -29.19 -8.70
C TRP A 203 -11.90 -29.78 -8.42
N TYR A 204 -10.93 -28.89 -8.22
CA TYR A 204 -9.59 -29.24 -7.76
C TYR A 204 -9.48 -28.84 -6.29
N HIS A 205 -9.14 -29.80 -5.44
CA HIS A 205 -9.23 -29.67 -3.99
C HIS A 205 -7.89 -29.38 -3.33
N ASN A 206 -7.97 -28.66 -2.20
CA ASN A 206 -6.87 -28.47 -1.27
C ASN A 206 -5.64 -27.77 -1.89
N PHE A 207 -5.86 -26.71 -2.69
CA PHE A 207 -4.76 -25.75 -2.93
C PHE A 207 -4.34 -25.15 -1.60
N GLU A 208 -3.04 -25.15 -1.31
CA GLU A 208 -2.51 -24.62 -0.05
C GLU A 208 -1.76 -23.32 -0.27
N TYR A 209 -2.06 -22.32 0.57
CA TYR A 209 -1.41 -21.00 0.57
C TYR A 209 -0.40 -20.90 1.69
N LEU A 210 0.89 -21.06 1.37
CA LEU A 210 2.01 -21.13 2.32
C LEU A 210 2.09 -19.94 3.27
N GLU A 211 1.85 -18.72 2.77
CA GLU A 211 1.93 -17.52 3.60
C GLU A 211 0.74 -17.39 4.56
N GLU A 212 -0.45 -17.87 4.18
CA GLU A 212 -1.60 -17.93 5.10
C GLU A 212 -1.36 -18.98 6.20
N GLU A 213 -0.78 -20.14 5.87
CA GLU A 213 -0.38 -21.16 6.84
C GLU A 213 0.64 -20.59 7.85
N ARG A 214 1.71 -19.94 7.37
CA ARG A 214 2.75 -19.31 8.20
C ARG A 214 2.18 -18.23 9.14
N ARG A 215 1.11 -17.57 8.70
CA ARG A 215 0.43 -16.52 9.44
C ARG A 215 -0.65 -17.05 10.40
N GLY A 216 -0.90 -18.38 10.42
CA GLY A 216 -1.86 -19.02 11.29
C GLY A 216 -3.32 -18.85 10.88
N TYR A 217 -3.59 -18.58 9.60
CA TYR A 217 -4.92 -18.45 9.04
C TYR A 217 -5.38 -19.72 8.32
N PRO A 218 -6.68 -19.87 8.03
CA PRO A 218 -7.17 -20.85 7.05
C PRO A 218 -6.42 -20.65 5.72
N PHE A 219 -5.92 -21.75 5.13
CA PHE A 219 -4.99 -21.69 4.01
C PHE A 219 -5.29 -22.68 2.89
N ARG A 220 -6.37 -23.47 2.98
CA ARG A 220 -6.78 -24.45 1.96
C ARG A 220 -7.98 -23.94 1.20
N GLU A 221 -7.94 -24.09 -0.12
CA GLU A 221 -8.97 -23.64 -1.03
C GLU A 221 -9.26 -24.71 -2.08
N ASP A 222 -10.52 -24.81 -2.52
CA ASP A 222 -10.92 -25.59 -3.71
C ASP A 222 -11.23 -24.62 -4.83
N LEU A 223 -10.77 -24.94 -6.05
CA LEU A 223 -10.96 -24.11 -7.23
C LEU A 223 -11.69 -24.90 -8.32
N LEU A 224 -12.63 -24.23 -8.98
CA LEU A 224 -13.38 -24.82 -10.11
C LEU A 224 -12.71 -24.45 -11.43
N THR A 225 -12.53 -25.45 -12.31
CA THR A 225 -12.32 -25.22 -13.73
C THR A 225 -13.59 -25.57 -14.51
N THR A 226 -13.91 -24.81 -15.56
CA THR A 226 -15.04 -25.14 -16.45
C THR A 226 -14.59 -25.88 -17.71
N GLY A 227 -13.28 -26.04 -17.91
CA GLY A 227 -12.64 -26.66 -19.03
C GLY A 227 -11.32 -26.02 -19.41
N TYR A 228 -10.90 -26.18 -20.66
CA TYR A 228 -9.63 -25.63 -21.15
C TYR A 228 -9.68 -25.26 -22.63
N PHE A 229 -8.87 -24.29 -23.01
CA PHE A 229 -8.59 -23.97 -24.40
C PHE A 229 -7.47 -24.85 -24.93
N GLU A 230 -7.54 -25.29 -26.17
CA GLU A 230 -6.45 -25.99 -26.86
C GLU A 230 -6.31 -25.45 -28.28
N MET A 231 -5.08 -25.16 -28.68
CA MET A 231 -4.76 -24.56 -29.97
C MET A 231 -3.35 -24.93 -30.45
N ASP A 232 -3.17 -25.02 -31.73
CA ASP A 232 -1.83 -25.12 -32.33
C ASP A 232 -1.10 -23.76 -32.26
N ILE A 233 0.20 -23.78 -32.07
CA ILE A 233 1.03 -22.59 -32.09
C ILE A 233 2.32 -22.86 -32.88
N ALA A 234 2.62 -22.00 -33.87
CA ALA A 234 3.81 -22.11 -34.71
C ALA A 234 4.98 -21.28 -34.16
N THR A 235 6.21 -21.67 -34.51
CA THR A 235 7.39 -20.87 -34.15
C THR A 235 7.31 -19.45 -34.71
N GLY A 236 7.54 -18.45 -33.87
CA GLY A 236 7.37 -17.03 -34.17
C GLY A 236 5.93 -16.51 -33.98
N GLU A 237 4.97 -17.37 -33.76
CA GLU A 237 3.56 -16.98 -33.54
C GLU A 237 3.32 -16.57 -32.09
N SER A 238 2.39 -15.61 -31.90
CA SER A 238 1.90 -15.19 -30.60
C SER A 238 0.39 -15.41 -30.48
N VAL A 239 -0.06 -15.86 -29.31
CA VAL A 239 -1.48 -15.98 -28.95
C VAL A 239 -1.70 -15.17 -27.67
N ILE A 240 -2.81 -14.42 -27.61
CA ILE A 240 -3.19 -13.64 -26.42
C ILE A 240 -4.43 -14.28 -25.79
N PHE A 241 -4.34 -14.61 -24.52
CA PHE A 241 -5.47 -14.93 -23.65
C PHE A 241 -5.96 -13.65 -22.99
N SER A 242 -7.27 -13.44 -22.97
CA SER A 242 -7.96 -12.34 -22.27
C SER A 242 -8.89 -12.90 -21.22
N GLY A 243 -8.75 -12.45 -19.97
CA GLY A 243 -9.77 -12.56 -18.92
C GLY A 243 -10.36 -11.17 -18.66
N SER A 244 -11.69 -11.02 -18.81
CA SER A 244 -12.31 -9.69 -18.71
C SER A 244 -13.74 -9.77 -18.15
N THR A 245 -14.18 -8.70 -17.46
CA THR A 245 -15.61 -8.54 -17.08
C THR A 245 -16.48 -8.09 -18.24
N ALA A 246 -15.89 -7.63 -19.35
CA ALA A 246 -16.58 -7.25 -20.59
C ALA A 246 -16.16 -8.15 -21.74
N GLU A 247 -17.08 -8.43 -22.65
CA GLU A 247 -16.78 -9.14 -23.89
C GLU A 247 -16.02 -8.22 -24.87
N VAL A 248 -14.94 -8.73 -25.46
CA VAL A 248 -14.07 -7.99 -26.40
C VAL A 248 -14.03 -8.72 -27.73
N GLN A 249 -13.87 -7.98 -28.83
CA GLN A 249 -13.67 -8.61 -30.14
C GLN A 249 -12.28 -9.26 -30.21
N PRO A 250 -12.16 -10.56 -30.50
CA PRO A 250 -10.90 -11.31 -30.44
C PRO A 250 -9.80 -10.76 -31.35
N ASP A 251 -10.13 -10.18 -32.48
CA ASP A 251 -9.22 -9.55 -33.45
C ASP A 251 -8.58 -8.27 -32.90
N ARG A 252 -9.18 -7.64 -31.89
CA ARG A 252 -8.62 -6.45 -31.22
C ARG A 252 -7.62 -6.77 -30.12
N LEU A 253 -7.54 -8.00 -29.64
CA LEU A 253 -6.69 -8.35 -28.50
C LEU A 253 -5.21 -8.05 -28.76
N VAL A 254 -4.73 -8.22 -30.00
CA VAL A 254 -3.35 -7.91 -30.38
C VAL A 254 -3.09 -6.42 -30.32
N SER A 255 -3.97 -5.60 -30.91
CA SER A 255 -3.79 -4.12 -30.91
C SER A 255 -3.86 -3.56 -29.48
N ILE A 256 -4.79 -4.04 -28.64
CA ILE A 256 -4.91 -3.64 -27.25
C ILE A 256 -3.62 -3.96 -26.48
N PHE A 257 -3.05 -5.17 -26.67
CA PHE A 257 -1.82 -5.57 -26.01
C PHE A 257 -0.64 -4.68 -26.40
N GLU A 258 -0.48 -4.37 -27.70
CA GLU A 258 0.63 -3.53 -28.17
C GLU A 258 0.47 -2.08 -27.70
N GLU A 259 -0.75 -1.52 -27.72
CA GLU A 259 -1.03 -0.19 -27.17
C GLU A 259 -0.67 -0.10 -25.68
N GLU A 260 -1.01 -1.14 -24.90
CA GLU A 260 -0.70 -1.18 -23.47
C GLU A 260 0.80 -1.32 -23.20
N ILE A 261 1.53 -2.11 -24.00
CA ILE A 261 3.00 -2.21 -23.90
C ILE A 261 3.65 -0.84 -24.19
N ALA A 262 3.18 -0.14 -25.24
CA ALA A 262 3.72 1.16 -25.62
C ALA A 262 3.55 2.24 -24.53
N ARG A 263 2.51 2.15 -23.72
CA ARG A 263 2.25 3.08 -22.61
C ARG A 263 3.10 2.80 -21.35
N ARG A 264 3.73 1.61 -21.24
CA ARG A 264 4.38 1.19 -20.01
C ARG A 264 5.80 1.74 -19.90
N THR A 265 6.13 2.18 -18.68
CA THR A 265 7.47 2.63 -18.36
C THR A 265 8.43 1.44 -18.28
N VAL A 266 9.58 1.56 -18.94
CA VAL A 266 10.67 0.59 -18.82
C VAL A 266 11.36 0.79 -17.46
N LYS A 267 11.44 -0.26 -16.66
CA LYS A 267 11.97 -0.25 -15.27
C LYS A 267 13.39 -0.80 -15.23
N THR A 268 14.33 -0.04 -15.79
CA THR A 268 15.75 -0.45 -15.83
C THR A 268 16.56 0.05 -14.66
N GLU A 269 16.03 1.00 -13.89
CA GLU A 269 16.71 1.67 -12.79
C GLU A 269 15.79 1.82 -11.58
N PHE A 270 16.36 2.14 -10.42
CA PHE A 270 15.68 2.27 -9.14
C PHE A 270 14.51 3.28 -9.18
N LEU A 271 14.78 4.52 -9.62
CA LEU A 271 13.76 5.57 -9.62
C LEU A 271 12.62 5.32 -10.61
N PRO A 272 12.83 4.89 -11.87
CA PRO A 272 11.76 4.47 -12.76
C PRO A 272 10.88 3.36 -12.17
N ALA A 273 11.45 2.42 -11.42
CA ALA A 273 10.68 1.39 -10.73
C ALA A 273 9.81 1.98 -9.61
N LEU A 274 10.35 2.90 -8.78
CA LEU A 274 9.57 3.60 -7.75
C LEU A 274 8.47 4.47 -8.34
N TYR A 275 8.72 5.20 -9.44
CA TYR A 275 7.69 5.97 -10.13
C TYR A 275 6.57 5.09 -10.68
N HIS A 276 6.92 3.92 -11.20
CA HIS A 276 5.90 2.94 -11.60
C HIS A 276 5.09 2.45 -10.41
N SER A 277 5.75 2.08 -9.32
CA SER A 277 5.09 1.65 -8.08
C SER A 277 4.14 2.73 -7.53
N ALA A 278 4.57 3.99 -7.51
CA ALA A 278 3.73 5.11 -7.07
C ALA A 278 2.42 5.21 -7.86
N ARG A 279 2.48 5.04 -9.19
CA ARG A 279 1.29 5.10 -10.06
C ARG A 279 0.32 3.96 -9.84
N GLN A 280 0.77 2.82 -9.31
CA GLN A 280 -0.09 1.67 -9.02
C GLN A 280 -1.08 1.94 -7.88
N PHE A 281 -0.79 2.90 -6.99
CA PHE A 281 -1.70 3.26 -5.89
C PHE A 281 -2.85 4.17 -6.31
N LEU A 282 -2.77 4.83 -7.48
CA LEU A 282 -3.82 5.72 -7.96
C LEU A 282 -4.89 4.94 -8.70
N ILE A 283 -6.11 4.99 -8.18
CA ILE A 283 -7.30 4.35 -8.76
C ILE A 283 -8.21 5.46 -9.30
N ILE A 284 -8.48 5.42 -10.60
CA ILE A 284 -9.36 6.37 -11.28
C ILE A 284 -10.73 5.69 -11.43
N LYS A 285 -11.71 6.17 -10.70
CA LYS A 285 -13.12 5.82 -10.84
C LYS A 285 -13.81 6.84 -11.73
N GLU A 286 -15.02 6.52 -12.21
CA GLU A 286 -15.78 7.41 -13.12
C GLU A 286 -15.91 8.85 -12.59
N ASN A 287 -16.05 9.02 -11.28
CA ASN A 287 -16.36 10.31 -10.64
C ASN A 287 -15.23 10.87 -9.76
N HIS A 288 -14.14 10.14 -9.52
CA HIS A 288 -13.04 10.62 -8.68
C HIS A 288 -11.80 9.73 -8.76
N THR A 289 -10.66 10.32 -8.46
CA THR A 289 -9.40 9.61 -8.20
C THR A 289 -9.27 9.30 -6.71
N SER A 290 -8.83 8.10 -6.36
CA SER A 290 -8.52 7.70 -5.00
C SER A 290 -7.12 7.11 -4.90
N LEU A 291 -6.57 7.06 -3.68
CA LEU A 291 -5.26 6.47 -3.40
C LEU A 291 -5.44 5.27 -2.48
N THR A 292 -5.13 4.06 -2.98
CA THR A 292 -5.10 2.87 -2.12
C THR A 292 -3.87 2.89 -1.21
N ALA A 293 -4.03 2.48 0.05
CA ALA A 293 -2.94 2.50 1.02
C ALA A 293 -1.88 1.44 0.74
N GLY A 294 -2.25 0.28 0.16
CA GLY A 294 -1.26 -0.76 -0.15
C GLY A 294 -1.86 -2.08 -0.59
N TYR A 295 -1.08 -2.84 -1.36
CA TYR A 295 -1.45 -4.15 -1.88
C TYR A 295 -0.85 -5.29 -1.06
N PRO A 296 -1.59 -6.44 -0.93
CA PRO A 296 -2.85 -6.73 -1.62
C PRO A 296 -4.10 -6.54 -0.76
N TRP A 297 -4.05 -6.02 0.47
CA TRP A 297 -5.18 -6.06 1.41
C TRP A 297 -5.70 -4.72 1.92
N TYR A 298 -5.03 -3.60 1.60
CA TYR A 298 -5.51 -2.28 2.00
C TYR A 298 -6.36 -1.62 0.92
N ASN A 299 -7.39 -0.91 1.35
CA ASN A 299 -8.18 0.01 0.54
C ASN A 299 -7.70 1.46 0.75
N ALA A 300 -8.38 2.43 0.14
CA ALA A 300 -8.16 3.85 0.40
C ALA A 300 -8.49 4.20 1.86
N ARG A 301 -7.55 4.84 2.55
CA ARG A 301 -7.66 5.31 3.94
C ARG A 301 -7.17 6.73 4.05
N SER A 302 -7.91 7.61 4.70
CA SER A 302 -7.61 9.05 4.73
C SER A 302 -6.22 9.37 5.31
N ARG A 303 -5.82 8.73 6.42
CA ARG A 303 -4.48 8.93 7.02
C ARG A 303 -3.36 8.59 6.05
N GLU A 304 -3.36 7.37 5.52
CA GLU A 304 -2.34 6.89 4.60
C GLU A 304 -2.34 7.71 3.30
N THR A 305 -3.53 8.16 2.86
CA THR A 305 -3.66 9.05 1.72
C THR A 305 -2.96 10.39 1.99
N PHE A 306 -3.24 11.08 3.09
CA PHE A 306 -2.65 12.38 3.38
C PHE A 306 -1.13 12.30 3.61
N ILE A 307 -0.64 11.23 4.24
CA ILE A 307 0.81 10.99 4.41
C ILE A 307 1.50 10.75 3.05
N ALA A 308 0.89 9.96 2.17
CA ALA A 308 1.52 9.53 0.92
C ALA A 308 1.31 10.49 -0.27
N LEU A 309 0.26 11.30 -0.25
CA LEU A 309 -0.26 12.01 -1.42
C LEU A 309 0.79 12.81 -2.18
N ALA A 310 1.53 13.66 -1.48
CA ALA A 310 2.55 14.50 -2.10
C ALA A 310 3.72 13.69 -2.68
N GLY A 311 4.14 12.63 -1.98
CA GLY A 311 5.19 11.73 -2.48
C GLY A 311 4.75 10.95 -3.73
N ILE A 312 3.49 10.55 -3.80
CA ILE A 312 2.94 9.81 -4.95
C ILE A 312 2.69 10.74 -6.16
N THR A 313 2.21 11.96 -5.94
CA THR A 313 1.72 12.83 -7.03
C THR A 313 2.68 13.95 -7.42
N LEU A 314 3.41 14.54 -6.46
CA LEU A 314 4.20 15.76 -6.66
C LEU A 314 5.71 15.53 -6.80
N THR A 315 6.16 14.28 -6.85
CA THR A 315 7.59 13.92 -7.05
C THR A 315 7.85 13.29 -8.42
N GLN A 316 6.80 12.95 -9.16
CA GLN A 316 6.89 12.32 -10.48
C GLN A 316 7.57 13.23 -11.50
N PRO A 317 8.26 12.68 -12.53
CA PRO A 317 8.79 13.48 -13.65
C PRO A 317 7.72 14.33 -14.36
N SER A 318 6.50 13.77 -14.46
CA SER A 318 5.29 14.49 -14.85
C SER A 318 4.45 14.70 -13.61
N LEU A 319 4.42 15.92 -13.07
CA LEU A 319 3.65 16.26 -11.87
C LEU A 319 2.16 15.98 -12.09
N MET A 320 1.54 15.40 -11.08
CA MET A 320 0.11 15.05 -11.09
C MET A 320 -0.65 15.97 -10.10
N VAL A 321 -0.53 17.30 -10.30
CA VAL A 321 -1.14 18.30 -9.41
C VAL A 321 -2.66 18.18 -9.42
N ASP A 322 -3.25 18.00 -10.61
CA ASP A 322 -4.71 17.89 -10.75
C ASP A 322 -5.26 16.68 -9.97
N GLN A 323 -4.59 15.52 -10.05
CA GLN A 323 -4.98 14.33 -9.28
C GLN A 323 -4.78 14.55 -7.77
N CYS A 324 -3.74 15.28 -7.37
CA CYS A 324 -3.52 15.64 -5.97
C CYS A 324 -4.71 16.47 -5.43
N VAL A 325 -5.11 17.49 -6.18
CA VAL A 325 -6.26 18.35 -5.85
C VAL A 325 -7.55 17.55 -5.84
N GLU A 326 -7.82 16.75 -6.88
CA GLU A 326 -9.03 15.93 -6.98
C GLU A 326 -9.20 14.97 -5.77
N ILE A 327 -8.10 14.34 -5.33
CA ILE A 327 -8.13 13.46 -4.14
C ILE A 327 -8.45 14.25 -2.87
N LEU A 328 -7.88 15.45 -2.70
CA LEU A 328 -8.16 16.30 -1.54
C LEU A 328 -9.60 16.82 -1.55
N ASP A 329 -10.08 17.30 -2.70
CA ASP A 329 -11.47 17.77 -2.89
C ASP A 329 -12.45 16.63 -2.57
N TYR A 330 -12.23 15.44 -3.10
CA TYR A 330 -13.06 14.27 -2.80
C TYR A 330 -13.11 13.95 -1.30
N HIS A 331 -11.98 14.06 -0.58
CA HIS A 331 -11.96 13.82 0.86
C HIS A 331 -12.73 14.89 1.63
N VAL A 332 -12.59 16.17 1.26
CA VAL A 332 -13.32 17.26 1.90
C VAL A 332 -14.81 17.16 1.64
N GLU A 333 -15.23 16.91 0.41
CA GLU A 333 -16.63 16.88 0.01
C GLU A 333 -17.39 15.64 0.50
N ASN A 334 -16.72 14.47 0.55
CA ASN A 334 -17.38 13.19 0.73
C ASN A 334 -16.99 12.43 2.01
N ARG A 335 -15.96 12.88 2.72
CA ARG A 335 -15.43 12.18 3.90
C ARG A 335 -15.26 13.04 5.13
N LEU A 336 -15.22 14.35 4.99
CA LEU A 336 -15.16 15.28 6.13
C LEU A 336 -16.58 15.52 6.66
N HIS A 337 -16.79 15.17 7.92
CA HIS A 337 -18.05 15.40 8.63
C HIS A 337 -17.73 15.80 10.07
N ASP A 338 -18.27 16.94 10.52
CA ASP A 338 -18.04 17.46 11.87
C ASP A 338 -16.56 17.55 12.25
N GLY A 339 -15.70 17.94 11.27
CA GLY A 339 -14.26 18.09 11.43
C GLY A 339 -13.47 16.77 11.46
N ILE A 340 -14.06 15.62 11.10
CA ILE A 340 -13.44 14.30 11.09
C ILE A 340 -13.52 13.65 9.71
N PHE A 341 -12.39 13.09 9.22
CA PHE A 341 -12.37 12.31 7.99
C PHE A 341 -12.71 10.84 8.24
N GLY A 342 -13.85 10.41 7.69
CA GLY A 342 -14.30 9.02 7.74
C GLY A 342 -15.08 8.69 9.02
N THR A 343 -15.28 7.39 9.26
CA THR A 343 -16.11 6.87 10.35
C THR A 343 -15.33 6.45 11.59
N HIS A 344 -14.00 6.50 11.54
CA HIS A 344 -13.14 6.06 12.64
C HIS A 344 -12.49 7.26 13.31
N PHE A 345 -12.70 7.39 14.61
CA PHE A 345 -12.01 8.39 15.41
C PHE A 345 -10.49 8.14 15.42
N ALA A 346 -9.74 9.12 14.98
CA ALA A 346 -8.29 9.14 15.02
C ALA A 346 -7.81 10.59 15.17
N ALA A 347 -7.01 10.86 16.19
CA ALA A 347 -6.60 12.22 16.51
C ALA A 347 -5.51 12.79 15.57
N ASP A 348 -4.88 11.97 14.76
CA ASP A 348 -3.80 12.40 13.85
C ASP A 348 -4.27 12.54 12.38
N THR A 349 -5.30 11.81 11.95
CA THR A 349 -5.72 11.75 10.53
C THR A 349 -6.02 13.13 9.96
N GLN A 350 -6.83 13.93 10.66
CA GLN A 350 -7.24 15.27 10.21
C GLN A 350 -6.07 16.23 10.18
N LEU A 351 -5.11 16.04 11.07
CA LEU A 351 -3.95 16.91 11.17
C LEU A 351 -2.92 16.63 10.05
N TRP A 352 -2.86 15.40 9.53
CA TRP A 352 -2.09 15.07 8.33
C TRP A 352 -2.61 15.74 7.06
N PHE A 353 -3.90 16.09 7.00
CA PHE A 353 -4.47 16.88 5.91
C PHE A 353 -3.77 18.22 5.74
N PHE A 354 -3.50 18.94 6.83
CA PHE A 354 -2.77 20.21 6.81
C PHE A 354 -1.35 20.04 6.25
N HIS A 355 -0.69 18.95 6.63
CA HIS A 355 0.64 18.64 6.08
C HIS A 355 0.59 18.35 4.57
N ALA A 356 -0.43 17.66 4.08
CA ALA A 356 -0.63 17.43 2.65
C ALA A 356 -0.86 18.75 1.89
N LEU A 357 -1.67 19.68 2.45
CA LEU A 357 -1.88 21.02 1.88
C LEU A 357 -0.60 21.84 1.82
N GLN A 358 0.22 21.82 2.87
CA GLN A 358 1.51 22.52 2.89
C GLN A 358 2.45 22.02 1.79
N GLN A 359 2.43 20.72 1.50
CA GLN A 359 3.25 20.15 0.43
C GLN A 359 2.71 20.50 -0.96
N LEU A 360 1.39 20.66 -1.13
CA LEU A 360 0.75 21.07 -2.38
C LEU A 360 0.97 22.56 -2.70
N GLU A 361 1.08 23.42 -1.70
CA GLU A 361 1.11 24.89 -1.82
C GLU A 361 2.09 25.42 -2.89
N SER A 362 3.27 24.84 -2.97
CA SER A 362 4.32 25.25 -3.92
C SER A 362 4.09 24.77 -5.36
N PHE A 363 3.09 23.92 -5.60
CA PHE A 363 2.80 23.34 -6.92
C PHE A 363 1.48 23.82 -7.50
N ILE A 364 0.55 24.28 -6.67
CA ILE A 364 -0.74 24.78 -7.12
C ILE A 364 -0.63 26.22 -7.58
N GLN A 365 -1.29 26.55 -8.70
CA GLN A 365 -1.35 27.92 -9.18
C GLN A 365 -2.13 28.79 -8.19
N GLY A 366 -1.58 29.94 -7.78
CA GLY A 366 -2.17 30.79 -6.75
C GLY A 366 -1.63 30.54 -5.34
N GLY A 367 -0.94 29.43 -5.11
CA GLY A 367 -0.27 29.13 -3.85
C GLY A 367 -1.20 29.25 -2.64
N LYS A 368 -0.79 30.02 -1.62
CA LYS A 368 -1.54 30.20 -0.36
C LYS A 368 -2.99 30.66 -0.56
N SER A 369 -3.21 31.55 -1.51
CA SER A 369 -4.57 32.09 -1.77
C SER A 369 -5.50 31.01 -2.34
N GLU A 370 -4.99 30.16 -3.22
CA GLU A 370 -5.77 29.04 -3.76
C GLU A 370 -6.04 27.97 -2.71
N ILE A 371 -5.04 27.60 -1.89
CA ILE A 371 -5.23 26.67 -0.76
C ILE A 371 -6.33 27.20 0.18
N TRP A 372 -6.29 28.48 0.53
CA TRP A 372 -7.30 29.08 1.41
C TRP A 372 -8.69 29.10 0.78
N ALA A 373 -8.78 29.47 -0.50
CA ALA A 373 -10.06 29.52 -1.21
C ALA A 373 -10.74 28.14 -1.28
N ARG A 374 -9.96 27.09 -1.48
CA ARG A 374 -10.49 25.70 -1.57
C ARG A 374 -10.73 25.06 -0.21
N TYR A 375 -9.78 25.19 0.71
CA TYR A 375 -9.74 24.35 1.91
C TYR A 375 -9.85 25.14 3.22
N GLY A 376 -9.88 26.48 3.19
CA GLY A 376 -9.93 27.31 4.41
C GLY A 376 -11.13 27.03 5.30
N THR A 377 -12.28 26.74 4.72
CA THR A 377 -13.49 26.34 5.47
C THR A 377 -13.28 25.00 6.18
N ALA A 378 -12.78 23.97 5.49
CA ALA A 378 -12.50 22.66 6.06
C ALA A 378 -11.41 22.74 7.15
N MET A 379 -10.35 23.55 6.91
CA MET A 379 -9.31 23.78 7.91
C MET A 379 -9.87 24.36 9.20
N LYS A 380 -10.72 25.39 9.10
CA LYS A 380 -11.38 26.01 10.27
C LYS A 380 -12.32 25.02 10.96
N GLU A 381 -13.13 24.27 10.20
CA GLU A 381 -14.02 23.23 10.74
C GLU A 381 -13.27 22.22 11.61
N ILE A 382 -12.13 21.71 11.12
CA ILE A 382 -11.28 20.77 11.87
C ILE A 382 -10.74 21.42 13.14
N LEU A 383 -10.22 22.65 13.07
CA LEU A 383 -9.67 23.33 14.25
C LEU A 383 -10.74 23.60 15.31
N TYR A 384 -11.93 24.02 14.90
CA TYR A 384 -13.05 24.24 15.81
C TYR A 384 -13.53 22.93 16.44
N ALA A 385 -13.64 21.85 15.64
CA ALA A 385 -14.00 20.53 16.17
C ALA A 385 -13.03 20.06 17.26
N TYR A 386 -11.73 20.22 17.05
CA TYR A 386 -10.72 19.87 18.06
C TYR A 386 -10.78 20.77 19.30
N ARG A 387 -11.05 22.07 19.13
CA ARG A 387 -11.21 22.99 20.25
C ARG A 387 -12.44 22.64 21.09
N ASP A 388 -13.58 22.43 20.43
CA ASP A 388 -14.88 22.25 21.08
C ASP A 388 -15.11 20.81 21.56
N GLY A 389 -14.31 19.89 21.02
CA GLY A 389 -14.28 18.47 21.36
C GLY A 389 -15.10 17.58 20.42
N VAL A 390 -14.49 16.47 20.04
CA VAL A 390 -15.09 15.41 19.21
C VAL A 390 -15.45 14.23 20.08
N GLY A 391 -16.70 13.80 20.04
CA GLY A 391 -17.22 12.70 20.84
C GLY A 391 -18.26 11.88 20.08
N ASN A 392 -18.86 10.92 20.74
CA ASN A 392 -19.86 10.05 20.17
C ASN A 392 -21.24 10.73 20.25
N ASP A 393 -21.67 11.43 19.21
CA ASP A 393 -23.05 11.95 19.09
C ASP A 393 -24.03 10.86 18.62
N ARG A 394 -23.56 9.67 18.31
CA ARG A 394 -24.36 8.53 17.88
C ARG A 394 -24.43 7.48 18.98
N ALA A 395 -25.27 7.73 19.98
CA ALA A 395 -25.85 6.64 20.74
C ALA A 395 -26.73 5.82 19.78
N GLU A 396 -26.26 4.67 19.30
CA GLU A 396 -27.05 3.74 18.48
C GLU A 396 -28.22 3.10 19.25
N ASN A 397 -28.52 3.55 20.48
CA ASN A 397 -29.65 3.08 21.29
C ASN A 397 -30.35 4.25 21.97
N GLU A 398 -31.55 4.55 21.52
CA GLU A 398 -32.50 5.55 22.05
C GLU A 398 -33.04 5.30 23.48
N THR A 399 -32.27 4.71 24.39
CA THR A 399 -32.82 4.32 25.71
C THR A 399 -32.18 4.99 26.93
N ASP A 400 -31.11 5.78 26.78
CA ASP A 400 -30.56 6.50 27.95
C ASP A 400 -30.77 8.01 27.85
N TRP A 401 -31.87 8.45 28.41
CA TRP A 401 -32.38 9.86 28.44
C TRP A 401 -31.76 10.73 29.56
N TYR A 402 -30.75 10.31 30.26
CA TYR A 402 -30.13 11.02 31.36
C TYR A 402 -28.63 10.89 31.42
N ASP A 403 -27.86 11.53 30.49
CA ASP A 403 -26.57 12.07 30.83
C ASP A 403 -26.16 13.16 29.82
N ASP A 404 -26.09 14.38 30.31
CA ASP A 404 -25.80 15.60 29.54
C ASP A 404 -24.26 15.82 29.39
N GLU A 405 -23.45 14.82 29.76
CA GLU A 405 -22.01 14.80 29.54
C GLU A 405 -21.68 13.95 28.30
N ARG A 406 -21.70 14.57 27.12
CA ARG A 406 -21.16 13.98 25.89
C ARG A 406 -19.70 13.62 26.15
N GLU A 407 -19.36 12.35 26.11
CA GLU A 407 -17.98 11.90 26.22
C GLU A 407 -17.17 12.44 25.03
N ARG A 408 -16.28 13.39 25.29
CA ARG A 408 -15.38 13.99 24.31
C ARG A 408 -14.06 13.21 24.31
N TYR A 409 -13.86 12.39 23.28
CA TYR A 409 -12.67 11.56 23.17
C TYR A 409 -11.42 12.30 22.66
N ILE A 410 -11.61 13.37 21.88
CA ILE A 410 -10.55 14.23 21.35
C ILE A 410 -10.96 15.66 21.62
N HIS A 411 -10.17 16.44 22.35
CA HIS A 411 -10.47 17.84 22.63
C HIS A 411 -9.21 18.63 22.99
N MET A 412 -9.27 19.93 22.81
CA MET A 412 -8.26 20.84 23.29
C MET A 412 -8.42 21.06 24.81
N ALA A 413 -7.38 20.78 25.56
CA ALA A 413 -7.33 21.06 26.99
C ALA A 413 -7.03 22.53 27.29
N ASP A 414 -7.17 22.94 28.57
CA ASP A 414 -6.92 24.30 29.00
C ASP A 414 -5.51 24.84 28.71
N ASN A 415 -4.53 23.98 28.56
CA ASN A 415 -3.17 24.33 28.17
C ASN A 415 -2.98 24.51 26.65
N GLY A 416 -4.02 24.36 25.84
CA GLY A 416 -3.98 24.46 24.38
C GLY A 416 -3.53 23.22 23.65
N LEU A 417 -3.17 22.15 24.36
CA LEU A 417 -2.78 20.86 23.78
C LEU A 417 -4.00 19.96 23.54
N ILE A 418 -3.89 19.04 22.60
CA ILE A 418 -4.93 18.06 22.29
C ILE A 418 -4.79 16.85 23.20
N TRP A 419 -5.84 16.61 23.96
CA TRP A 419 -6.09 15.38 24.70
C TRP A 419 -6.84 14.40 23.81
N ALA A 420 -6.41 13.14 23.80
CA ALA A 420 -7.07 12.07 23.05
C ALA A 420 -7.07 10.77 23.87
N ASP A 421 -8.22 10.34 24.33
CA ASP A 421 -8.41 9.04 25.00
C ASP A 421 -9.79 8.49 24.72
N MET A 422 -9.87 7.21 24.36
CA MET A 422 -11.10 6.48 24.16
C MET A 422 -10.96 5.09 24.79
N PRO A 423 -11.85 4.67 25.70
CA PRO A 423 -11.79 3.37 26.33
C PRO A 423 -11.72 2.23 25.32
N GLY A 424 -10.72 1.36 25.44
CA GLY A 424 -10.54 0.18 24.58
C GLY A 424 -10.20 0.45 23.12
N ARG A 425 -9.95 1.71 22.71
CA ARG A 425 -9.58 2.04 21.33
C ARG A 425 -8.34 2.95 21.27
N PRO A 426 -7.40 2.69 20.34
CA PRO A 426 -6.28 3.58 20.08
C PRO A 426 -6.71 4.69 19.12
N LEU A 427 -6.31 5.93 19.41
CA LEU A 427 -6.67 7.12 18.63
C LEU A 427 -5.53 7.68 17.77
N THR A 428 -4.39 6.99 17.69
CA THR A 428 -3.23 7.41 16.88
C THR A 428 -2.89 6.39 15.79
N TRP A 429 -1.88 6.65 14.97
CA TRP A 429 -1.43 5.71 13.95
C TRP A 429 -0.94 4.36 14.52
N MET A 430 -0.51 4.32 15.80
CA MET A 430 -0.16 3.09 16.50
C MET A 430 -1.43 2.36 17.01
N ASN A 431 -2.24 1.89 16.07
CA ASN A 431 -3.62 1.45 16.30
C ASN A 431 -3.85 -0.07 16.28
N THR A 432 -2.80 -0.86 16.46
CA THR A 432 -2.93 -2.32 16.44
C THR A 432 -3.66 -2.84 17.68
N MET A 433 -4.56 -3.81 17.45
CA MET A 433 -5.38 -4.46 18.48
C MET A 433 -5.01 -5.93 18.62
N ASN A 434 -5.01 -6.44 19.85
CA ASN A 434 -4.97 -7.86 20.14
C ASN A 434 -6.11 -8.19 21.12
N ASP A 435 -6.89 -9.22 20.82
CA ASP A 435 -7.99 -9.70 21.66
C ASP A 435 -8.93 -8.56 22.13
N GLY A 436 -9.20 -7.61 21.23
CA GLY A 436 -10.06 -6.46 21.50
C GLY A 436 -9.43 -5.36 22.36
N GLN A 437 -8.13 -5.44 22.66
CA GLN A 437 -7.39 -4.44 23.42
C GLN A 437 -6.26 -3.78 22.59
N PRO A 438 -6.02 -2.47 22.74
CA PRO A 438 -4.89 -1.81 22.11
C PRO A 438 -3.55 -2.41 22.58
N VAL A 439 -2.68 -2.78 21.64
CA VAL A 439 -1.32 -3.24 21.94
C VAL A 439 -0.47 -2.07 22.45
N THR A 440 -0.59 -0.93 21.80
CA THR A 440 0.16 0.29 22.13
C THR A 440 -0.85 1.37 22.52
N ARG A 441 -1.38 1.28 23.74
CA ARG A 441 -2.28 2.31 24.26
C ARG A 441 -1.47 3.57 24.54
N ARG A 442 -1.91 4.69 24.00
CA ARG A 442 -1.26 6.01 24.14
C ARG A 442 -2.33 7.06 24.47
N PRO A 443 -2.90 7.00 25.70
CA PRO A 443 -3.97 7.89 26.12
C PRO A 443 -3.42 9.25 26.49
N GLY A 444 -4.26 10.28 26.37
CA GLY A 444 -3.93 11.63 26.80
C GLY A 444 -3.22 12.46 25.74
N PHE A 445 -2.18 13.17 26.09
CA PHE A 445 -1.43 14.00 25.16
C PHE A 445 -0.39 13.16 24.42
N ALA A 446 -0.65 12.81 23.15
CA ALA A 446 0.32 12.14 22.29
C ALA A 446 1.21 13.17 21.59
N VAL A 447 2.52 12.90 21.53
CA VAL A 447 3.53 13.91 21.11
C VAL A 447 3.37 14.32 19.65
N GLU A 448 3.18 13.36 18.73
CA GLU A 448 3.01 13.66 17.31
C GLU A 448 1.68 14.35 16.99
N VAL A 449 0.61 13.99 17.71
CA VAL A 449 -0.70 14.65 17.58
C VAL A 449 -0.55 16.12 17.93
N ASN A 450 0.12 16.44 19.03
CA ASN A 450 0.31 17.80 19.47
C ASN A 450 1.31 18.60 18.61
N ALA A 451 2.29 17.93 18.01
CA ALA A 451 3.16 18.55 17.02
C ALA A 451 2.41 18.90 15.73
N LEU A 452 1.59 17.96 15.22
CA LEU A 452 0.72 18.18 14.06
C LEU A 452 -0.32 19.28 14.34
N TRP A 453 -0.88 19.31 15.53
CA TRP A 453 -1.82 20.35 15.98
C TRP A 453 -1.17 21.74 15.94
N TYR A 454 0.01 21.90 16.53
CA TYR A 454 0.78 23.13 16.47
C TYR A 454 1.00 23.60 15.02
N ASN A 455 1.44 22.68 14.19
CA ASN A 455 1.66 22.93 12.76
C ASN A 455 0.36 23.36 12.03
N ALA A 456 -0.77 22.71 12.32
CA ALA A 456 -2.07 23.02 11.72
C ALA A 456 -2.54 24.43 12.12
N VAL A 457 -2.44 24.78 13.39
CA VAL A 457 -2.83 26.11 13.90
C VAL A 457 -1.97 27.21 13.27
N CYS A 458 -0.65 27.04 13.27
CA CYS A 458 0.28 28.03 12.68
C CYS A 458 0.00 28.23 11.19
N TYR A 459 -0.16 27.14 10.43
CA TYR A 459 -0.42 27.20 9.00
C TYR A 459 -1.77 27.86 8.67
N THR A 460 -2.81 27.52 9.40
CA THR A 460 -4.13 28.14 9.20
C THR A 460 -4.10 29.64 9.49
N LEU A 461 -3.42 30.06 10.56
CA LEU A 461 -3.23 31.46 10.88
C LEU A 461 -2.46 32.23 9.80
N GLU A 462 -1.41 31.62 9.25
CA GLU A 462 -0.66 32.23 8.15
C GLU A 462 -1.53 32.46 6.93
N LEU A 463 -2.30 31.43 6.50
CA LEU A 463 -3.19 31.54 5.35
C LEU A 463 -4.32 32.56 5.60
N ALA A 464 -4.95 32.51 6.77
CA ALA A 464 -6.00 33.46 7.16
C ALA A 464 -5.49 34.90 7.14
N GLY A 465 -4.29 35.16 7.66
CA GLY A 465 -3.66 36.49 7.65
C GLY A 465 -3.35 36.96 6.23
N VAL A 466 -2.81 36.10 5.36
CA VAL A 466 -2.52 36.46 3.95
C VAL A 466 -3.81 36.74 3.16
N CYS A 467 -4.90 36.04 3.49
CA CYS A 467 -6.17 36.13 2.77
C CYS A 467 -7.20 37.07 3.42
N GLY A 468 -6.86 37.74 4.52
CA GLY A 468 -7.67 38.79 5.15
C GLY A 468 -8.83 38.25 5.99
N ASP A 469 -8.75 37.05 6.56
CA ASP A 469 -9.73 36.57 7.56
C ASP A 469 -9.35 37.09 8.97
N ASP A 470 -9.51 38.39 9.16
CA ASP A 470 -9.14 39.08 10.40
C ASP A 470 -9.89 38.55 11.63
N ALA A 471 -11.10 38.01 11.43
CA ALA A 471 -11.90 37.46 12.52
C ALA A 471 -11.26 36.21 13.09
N PHE A 472 -10.85 35.27 12.22
CA PHE A 472 -10.14 34.06 12.62
C PHE A 472 -8.78 34.38 13.22
N VAL A 473 -8.01 35.28 12.60
CA VAL A 473 -6.70 35.70 13.13
C VAL A 473 -6.83 36.24 14.54
N LYS A 474 -7.78 37.16 14.77
CA LYS A 474 -7.99 37.74 16.11
C LYS A 474 -8.33 36.71 17.17
N GLU A 475 -9.09 35.68 16.81
CA GLU A 475 -9.52 34.64 17.73
C GLU A 475 -8.36 33.68 18.09
N TRP A 476 -7.47 33.37 17.13
CA TRP A 476 -6.48 32.31 17.26
C TRP A 476 -5.02 32.80 17.46
N ILE A 477 -4.74 34.10 17.33
CA ILE A 477 -3.37 34.64 17.29
C ILE A 477 -2.51 34.29 18.51
N GLU A 478 -3.11 34.11 19.69
CA GLU A 478 -2.40 33.78 20.92
C GLU A 478 -2.13 32.26 21.08
N MET A 479 -2.82 31.44 20.27
CA MET A 479 -2.78 29.98 20.41
C MET A 479 -1.39 29.37 20.13
N PRO A 480 -0.64 29.79 19.10
CA PRO A 480 0.69 29.21 18.83
C PRO A 480 1.66 29.32 20.01
N GLU A 481 1.76 30.47 20.64
CA GLU A 481 2.67 30.64 21.79
C GLU A 481 2.19 29.80 22.99
N ARG A 482 0.87 29.77 23.24
CA ARG A 482 0.29 28.93 24.29
C ARG A 482 0.60 27.45 24.09
N ILE A 483 0.43 26.90 22.85
CA ILE A 483 0.74 25.52 22.53
C ILE A 483 2.24 25.26 22.69
N LYS A 484 3.09 26.12 22.15
CA LYS A 484 4.54 25.98 22.16
C LYS A 484 5.13 25.90 23.58
N ASP A 485 4.72 26.83 24.46
CA ASP A 485 5.15 26.86 25.84
C ASP A 485 4.75 25.59 26.60
N ASN A 486 3.51 25.19 26.45
CA ASN A 486 2.97 24.00 27.10
C ASN A 486 3.48 22.70 26.48
N PHE A 487 3.76 22.65 25.16
CA PHE A 487 4.34 21.49 24.51
C PHE A 487 5.67 21.08 25.14
N ARG A 488 6.58 22.04 25.29
CA ARG A 488 7.88 21.79 25.93
C ARG A 488 7.71 21.35 27.37
N ALA A 489 6.93 22.07 28.17
CA ALA A 489 6.69 21.74 29.58
C ALA A 489 6.11 20.34 29.78
N THR A 490 5.19 19.95 28.86
CA THR A 490 4.49 18.66 28.90
C THR A 490 5.43 17.51 28.51
N PHE A 491 6.12 17.60 27.36
CA PHE A 491 6.78 16.44 26.77
C PHE A 491 8.28 16.33 27.06
N TRP A 492 8.99 17.42 27.38
CA TRP A 492 10.45 17.37 27.55
C TRP A 492 10.85 16.53 28.73
N LEU A 493 11.79 15.58 28.50
CA LEU A 493 12.35 14.71 29.54
C LEU A 493 13.79 15.13 29.87
N GLU A 494 14.01 15.62 31.10
CA GLU A 494 15.31 16.04 31.60
C GLU A 494 16.03 14.97 32.44
N GLN A 495 15.42 13.78 32.57
CA GLN A 495 15.94 12.71 33.45
C GLN A 495 17.34 12.23 33.06
N ASN A 496 17.75 12.41 31.80
CA ASN A 496 19.12 12.24 31.36
C ASN A 496 19.64 13.55 30.73
N PRO A 497 20.31 14.42 31.48
CA PRO A 497 20.81 15.70 30.97
C PRO A 497 21.75 15.57 29.75
N GLN A 498 22.35 14.39 29.55
CA GLN A 498 23.26 14.13 28.41
C GLN A 498 22.50 13.79 27.14
N GLN A 499 21.31 13.17 27.25
CA GLN A 499 20.47 12.77 26.13
C GLN A 499 18.98 13.06 26.42
N PRO A 500 18.57 14.33 26.51
CA PRO A 500 17.16 14.67 26.67
C PRO A 500 16.39 14.43 25.38
N TYR A 501 15.11 14.06 25.48
CA TYR A 501 14.18 13.81 24.37
C TYR A 501 12.73 14.07 24.80
N LEU A 502 11.74 13.80 23.95
CA LEU A 502 10.31 13.98 24.25
C LEU A 502 9.68 12.67 24.72
N ALA A 503 8.83 12.76 25.76
CA ALA A 503 7.92 11.69 26.14
C ALA A 503 7.04 11.30 24.95
N ASP A 504 6.75 10.01 24.78
CA ASP A 504 5.88 9.53 23.71
C ASP A 504 4.43 9.99 23.89
N TYR A 505 3.94 9.94 25.12
CA TYR A 505 2.67 10.54 25.54
C TYR A 505 2.73 10.94 27.03
N VAL A 506 1.76 11.78 27.42
CA VAL A 506 1.59 12.19 28.82
C VAL A 506 0.14 11.98 29.22
N TYR A 507 -0.08 11.28 30.34
CA TYR A 507 -1.39 10.92 30.85
C TYR A 507 -1.67 11.59 32.20
N HIS A 508 -2.69 11.18 32.92
CA HIS A 508 -3.16 11.78 34.18
C HIS A 508 -2.00 12.21 35.10
N ASP A 509 -2.21 13.34 35.78
CA ASP A 509 -1.26 13.92 36.75
C ASP A 509 0.15 14.21 36.20
N GLY A 510 0.28 14.28 34.86
CA GLY A 510 1.56 14.54 34.20
C GLY A 510 2.49 13.34 34.11
N GLU A 511 1.97 12.11 34.21
CA GLU A 511 2.74 10.89 34.02
C GLU A 511 3.28 10.80 32.58
N LYS A 512 4.62 10.87 32.46
CA LYS A 512 5.33 10.90 31.17
C LYS A 512 5.78 9.49 30.78
N ASN A 513 5.32 8.99 29.62
CA ASN A 513 5.88 7.76 29.04
C ASN A 513 7.23 8.04 28.40
N ALA A 514 8.27 7.40 28.92
CA ALA A 514 9.66 7.60 28.51
C ALA A 514 10.14 6.59 27.43
N ASP A 515 9.26 5.84 26.79
CA ASP A 515 9.62 4.95 25.68
C ASP A 515 10.21 5.78 24.53
N ILE A 516 11.37 5.38 24.03
CA ILE A 516 11.97 6.00 22.84
C ILE A 516 11.26 5.44 21.61
N ARG A 517 10.40 6.29 21.01
CA ARG A 517 9.61 6.01 19.82
C ARG A 517 9.83 7.09 18.75
N PRO A 518 9.58 6.80 17.46
CA PRO A 518 9.84 7.75 16.37
C PRO A 518 8.87 8.93 16.35
N ASN A 519 7.79 8.90 17.11
CA ASN A 519 6.74 9.92 17.13
C ASN A 519 7.28 11.33 17.46
N MET A 520 8.27 11.43 18.33
CA MET A 520 8.92 12.70 18.69
C MET A 520 9.61 13.37 17.48
N LEU A 521 10.04 12.62 16.48
CA LEU A 521 10.73 13.15 15.31
C LEU A 521 9.77 13.93 14.39
N ILE A 522 8.48 13.63 14.41
CA ILE A 522 7.47 14.37 13.66
C ILE A 522 7.48 15.85 14.09
N ALA A 523 7.66 16.14 15.39
CA ALA A 523 7.78 17.51 15.89
C ALA A 523 8.98 18.27 15.29
N CYS A 524 10.04 17.56 14.88
CA CYS A 524 11.23 18.16 14.28
C CYS A 524 11.09 18.42 12.78
N SER A 525 10.31 17.60 12.08
CA SER A 525 10.26 17.55 10.61
C SER A 525 9.19 18.45 9.99
N LEU A 526 8.14 18.81 10.73
CA LEU A 526 7.05 19.66 10.26
C LEU A 526 7.51 21.08 9.92
N PRO A 527 6.88 21.78 8.96
CA PRO A 527 7.20 23.18 8.64
C PRO A 527 7.19 24.10 9.85
N TYR A 528 6.16 24.01 10.68
CA TYR A 528 6.08 24.68 11.98
C TYR A 528 6.38 23.69 13.09
N SER A 529 7.50 23.93 13.79
CA SER A 529 7.95 23.10 14.92
C SER A 529 7.83 23.88 16.22
N PRO A 530 7.28 23.28 17.29
CA PRO A 530 7.25 23.91 18.61
C PRO A 530 8.63 23.88 19.32
N LEU A 531 9.65 23.28 18.69
CA LEU A 531 10.98 23.04 19.25
C LEU A 531 12.03 23.99 18.66
N ASN A 532 13.00 24.37 19.48
CA ASN A 532 14.19 25.08 19.01
C ASN A 532 15.22 24.11 18.40
N GLU A 533 16.27 24.64 17.75
CA GLU A 533 17.28 23.87 17.04
C GLU A 533 18.05 22.91 17.96
N TYR A 534 18.39 23.32 19.18
CA TYR A 534 19.07 22.48 20.18
C TYR A 534 18.21 21.25 20.55
N GLU A 535 16.92 21.46 20.78
CA GLU A 535 15.97 20.39 21.11
C GLU A 535 15.80 19.42 19.94
N GLN A 536 15.66 19.94 18.71
CA GLN A 536 15.60 19.13 17.51
C GLN A 536 16.86 18.28 17.29
N GLN A 537 18.05 18.85 17.55
CA GLN A 537 19.32 18.14 17.44
C GLN A 537 19.42 16.99 18.46
N LYS A 538 18.94 17.19 19.70
CA LYS A 538 18.93 16.13 20.72
C LYS A 538 18.02 14.99 20.33
N ILE A 539 16.80 15.28 19.86
CA ILE A 539 15.84 14.27 19.38
C ILE A 539 16.42 13.52 18.18
N PHE A 540 17.04 14.23 17.23
CA PHE A 540 17.68 13.62 16.07
C PHE A 540 18.75 12.61 16.49
N THR A 541 19.63 12.96 17.40
CA THR A 541 20.70 12.09 17.92
C THR A 541 20.12 10.85 18.63
N VAL A 542 19.08 11.02 19.45
CA VAL A 542 18.40 9.89 20.12
C VAL A 542 17.75 8.97 19.10
N THR A 543 17.08 9.53 18.07
CA THR A 543 16.48 8.76 16.99
C THR A 543 17.54 7.97 16.21
N GLU A 544 18.65 8.60 15.85
CA GLU A 544 19.77 7.95 15.16
C GLU A 544 20.34 6.77 15.98
N THR A 545 20.54 6.98 17.26
CA THR A 545 21.18 6.00 18.15
C THR A 545 20.31 4.77 18.40
N TYR A 546 19.00 4.95 18.59
CA TYR A 546 18.14 3.88 19.08
C TYR A 546 17.13 3.35 18.06
N LEU A 547 16.75 4.14 17.07
CA LEU A 547 15.65 3.78 16.17
C LEU A 547 16.08 3.59 14.72
N LEU A 548 17.13 4.26 14.25
CA LEU A 548 17.53 4.19 12.84
C LEU A 548 18.05 2.80 12.48
N THR A 549 17.57 2.31 11.33
CA THR A 549 18.04 1.09 10.66
C THR A 549 18.26 1.38 9.18
N PRO A 550 18.92 0.50 8.42
CA PRO A 550 19.03 0.66 6.96
C PRO A 550 17.69 0.69 6.21
N ARG A 551 16.58 0.29 6.87
CA ARG A 551 15.24 0.14 6.26
C ARG A 551 14.20 1.15 6.78
N GLY A 552 14.58 2.06 7.64
CA GLY A 552 13.67 3.03 8.25
C GLY A 552 13.84 3.13 9.75
N LEU A 553 12.79 3.53 10.45
CA LEU A 553 12.83 3.69 11.91
C LEU A 553 12.06 2.61 12.63
N ARG A 554 12.66 2.06 13.70
CA ARG A 554 11.97 1.19 14.65
C ARG A 554 10.86 1.96 15.36
N THR A 555 9.75 1.28 15.63
CA THR A 555 8.62 1.84 16.39
C THR A 555 8.83 1.90 17.89
N LEU A 556 9.84 1.18 18.37
CA LEU A 556 10.28 1.18 19.78
C LEU A 556 11.77 0.86 19.84
N SER A 557 12.48 1.50 20.79
CA SER A 557 13.89 1.21 21.07
C SER A 557 14.09 -0.23 21.53
N PRO A 558 15.15 -0.93 21.05
CA PRO A 558 15.53 -2.25 21.55
C PRO A 558 15.83 -2.31 23.07
N ASN A 559 16.04 -1.17 23.71
CA ASN A 559 16.27 -1.09 25.16
C ASN A 559 14.98 -1.15 25.99
N SER A 560 13.80 -1.05 25.36
CA SER A 560 12.52 -1.18 26.06
C SER A 560 12.23 -2.64 26.39
N PRO A 561 11.73 -2.98 27.61
CA PRO A 561 11.31 -4.32 27.96
C PRO A 561 10.18 -4.89 27.06
N GLN A 562 9.43 -3.99 26.40
CA GLN A 562 8.33 -4.36 25.52
C GLN A 562 8.77 -4.57 24.06
N TYR A 563 10.06 -4.46 23.76
CA TYR A 563 10.57 -4.58 22.40
C TYR A 563 10.33 -5.96 21.80
N GLN A 564 9.79 -5.96 20.59
CA GLN A 564 9.49 -7.15 19.77
C GLN A 564 10.05 -6.92 18.36
N GLY A 565 11.29 -7.34 18.11
CA GLY A 565 12.01 -7.06 16.87
C GLY A 565 11.55 -7.87 15.66
N ILE A 566 10.76 -8.95 15.83
CA ILE A 566 10.36 -9.87 14.76
C ILE A 566 8.85 -9.82 14.55
N CYS A 567 8.42 -9.39 13.35
CA CYS A 567 7.01 -9.26 12.97
C CYS A 567 6.52 -10.48 12.17
N ARG A 568 6.52 -11.66 12.78
CA ARG A 568 6.14 -12.94 12.15
C ARG A 568 5.31 -13.83 13.04
N GLY A 569 4.84 -14.96 12.48
CA GLY A 569 4.02 -15.94 13.18
C GLY A 569 2.53 -15.63 13.03
N ASN A 570 1.73 -16.09 14.00
CA ASN A 570 0.29 -15.88 13.99
C ASN A 570 -0.10 -14.39 14.16
N GLU A 571 -1.39 -14.10 14.09
CA GLU A 571 -1.91 -12.73 14.16
C GLU A 571 -1.51 -12.03 15.45
N HIS A 572 -1.65 -12.71 16.60
CA HIS A 572 -1.28 -12.15 17.90
C HIS A 572 0.19 -11.72 17.96
N CYS A 573 1.12 -12.57 17.50
CA CYS A 573 2.56 -12.24 17.46
C CYS A 573 2.85 -11.04 16.56
N ARG A 574 2.30 -11.01 15.36
CA ARG A 574 2.50 -9.90 14.42
C ARG A 574 1.92 -8.59 14.94
N ASN A 575 0.71 -8.64 15.50
CA ASN A 575 0.06 -7.45 16.05
C ASN A 575 0.82 -6.91 17.25
N THR A 576 1.36 -7.78 18.12
CA THR A 576 2.22 -7.36 19.23
C THR A 576 3.48 -6.65 18.71
N ALA A 577 4.18 -7.22 17.73
CA ALA A 577 5.43 -6.66 17.21
C ALA A 577 5.24 -5.34 16.45
N ARG A 578 4.07 -5.13 15.79
CA ARG A 578 3.86 -4.08 14.80
C ARG A 578 4.25 -2.68 15.26
N HIS A 579 3.93 -2.30 16.51
CA HIS A 579 4.30 -1.01 17.10
C HIS A 579 5.22 -1.15 18.32
N GLN A 580 5.85 -2.32 18.48
CA GLN A 580 6.78 -2.62 19.57
C GLN A 580 8.18 -2.99 19.08
N GLY A 581 8.57 -2.52 17.89
CA GLY A 581 9.92 -2.76 17.37
C GLY A 581 10.02 -2.83 15.84
N THR A 582 8.94 -3.18 15.16
CA THR A 582 8.87 -3.23 13.68
C THR A 582 9.33 -1.90 13.07
N VAL A 583 10.06 -1.97 11.96
CA VAL A 583 10.60 -0.82 11.23
C VAL A 583 9.63 -0.38 10.15
N PHE A 584 9.35 0.92 10.07
CA PHE A 584 8.53 1.51 9.02
C PHE A 584 9.35 2.48 8.15
N PRO A 585 9.43 2.25 6.82
CA PRO A 585 10.14 3.12 5.89
C PRO A 585 9.57 4.54 5.78
N TRP A 586 8.25 4.71 5.94
CA TRP A 586 7.62 6.02 5.79
C TRP A 586 8.14 7.06 6.79
N LEU A 587 8.58 6.62 7.96
CA LEU A 587 9.18 7.48 8.99
C LEU A 587 10.56 8.03 8.59
N LEU A 588 11.22 7.40 7.61
CA LEU A 588 12.55 7.82 7.15
C LEU A 588 12.51 9.19 6.48
N GLU A 589 11.39 9.58 5.85
CA GLU A 589 11.21 10.92 5.29
C GLU A 589 11.39 11.99 6.38
N HIS A 590 10.76 11.80 7.54
CA HIS A 590 10.85 12.74 8.67
C HIS A 590 12.27 12.83 9.24
N TYR A 591 12.98 11.70 9.28
CA TYR A 591 14.37 11.66 9.70
C TYR A 591 15.27 12.44 8.73
N VAL A 592 15.18 12.16 7.44
CA VAL A 592 15.98 12.83 6.41
C VAL A 592 15.65 14.33 6.33
N ARG A 593 14.38 14.69 6.45
CA ARG A 593 13.94 16.10 6.47
C ARG A 593 14.52 16.85 7.66
N THR A 594 14.54 16.24 8.85
CA THR A 594 15.17 16.80 10.05
C THR A 594 16.68 16.94 9.85
N GLY A 595 17.35 15.94 9.26
CA GLY A 595 18.78 15.99 8.94
C GLY A 595 19.14 17.16 8.01
N PHE A 596 18.37 17.37 6.94
CA PHE A 596 18.57 18.53 6.07
C PHE A 596 18.27 19.86 6.77
N ARG A 597 17.28 19.91 7.66
CA ARG A 597 16.99 21.12 8.45
C ARG A 597 18.16 21.51 9.37
N LEU A 598 18.78 20.53 10.03
CA LEU A 598 19.86 20.76 10.99
C LEU A 598 21.24 20.98 10.34
N TYR A 599 21.53 20.25 9.27
CA TYR A 599 22.88 20.17 8.71
C TYR A 599 22.97 20.68 7.27
N GLY A 600 21.84 21.07 6.66
CA GLY A 600 21.81 21.55 5.27
C GLY A 600 22.48 20.57 4.32
N LYS A 601 23.35 21.07 3.44
CA LYS A 601 24.10 20.26 2.47
C LYS A 601 25.05 19.23 3.11
N GLY A 602 25.47 19.44 4.34
CA GLY A 602 26.30 18.48 5.07
C GLY A 602 25.64 17.11 5.24
N TYR A 603 24.31 17.04 5.15
CA TYR A 603 23.54 15.81 5.28
C TYR A 603 23.35 15.03 3.96
N LEU A 604 23.73 15.61 2.81
CA LEU A 604 23.45 15.07 1.48
C LEU A 604 23.96 13.64 1.27
N MET A 605 25.18 13.34 1.71
CA MET A 605 25.78 12.01 1.52
C MET A 605 25.03 10.95 2.33
N GLN A 606 24.66 11.23 3.55
CA GLN A 606 23.90 10.32 4.40
C GLN A 606 22.49 10.06 3.83
N ALA A 607 21.83 11.10 3.32
CA ALA A 607 20.52 10.95 2.66
C ALA A 607 20.61 10.05 1.42
N LYS A 608 21.68 10.18 0.60
CA LYS A 608 21.93 9.31 -0.56
C LYS A 608 22.19 7.86 -0.15
N GLU A 609 22.96 7.64 0.89
CA GLU A 609 23.26 6.30 1.41
C GLU A 609 22.00 5.61 1.90
N LEU A 610 21.16 6.31 2.68
CA LEU A 610 19.89 5.79 3.16
C LEU A 610 18.93 5.43 2.00
N LEU A 611 18.82 6.31 1.00
CA LEU A 611 17.99 6.02 -0.18
C LEU A 611 18.53 4.86 -1.01
N GLY A 612 19.84 4.82 -1.25
CA GLY A 612 20.52 3.77 -2.05
C GLY A 612 20.41 2.38 -1.42
N GLY A 613 20.29 2.31 -0.09
CA GLY A 613 20.07 1.06 0.63
C GLY A 613 18.82 0.29 0.20
N PHE A 614 17.84 0.93 -0.44
CA PHE A 614 16.62 0.28 -0.93
C PHE A 614 16.71 -0.28 -2.36
N GLU A 615 17.82 -0.09 -3.08
CA GLU A 615 17.93 -0.63 -4.45
C GLU A 615 17.81 -2.16 -4.50
N GLU A 616 18.45 -2.85 -3.58
CA GLU A 616 18.38 -4.31 -3.51
C GLU A 616 17.01 -4.82 -3.05
N ASP A 617 16.27 -4.02 -2.31
CA ASP A 617 14.93 -4.39 -1.81
C ASP A 617 13.89 -4.48 -2.92
N LEU A 618 14.08 -3.77 -4.02
CA LEU A 618 13.20 -3.92 -5.19
C LEU A 618 13.21 -5.33 -5.79
N LEU A 619 14.21 -6.15 -5.44
CA LEU A 619 14.31 -7.57 -5.85
C LEU A 619 13.74 -8.54 -4.81
N ASN A 620 13.28 -8.03 -3.68
CA ASN A 620 12.85 -8.85 -2.56
C ASN A 620 11.39 -8.57 -2.21
N TYR A 621 10.68 -9.57 -1.70
CA TYR A 621 9.31 -9.51 -1.22
C TYR A 621 8.33 -9.02 -2.30
N GLY A 622 8.00 -7.74 -2.37
CA GLY A 622 7.21 -7.14 -3.46
C GLY A 622 8.12 -6.55 -4.54
N ILE A 623 8.39 -7.30 -5.61
CA ILE A 623 9.37 -6.87 -6.61
C ILE A 623 8.96 -5.58 -7.32
N GLY A 624 9.90 -4.63 -7.40
CA GLY A 624 9.70 -3.32 -8.01
C GLY A 624 8.93 -2.33 -7.14
N SER A 625 8.71 -2.63 -5.85
CA SER A 625 8.03 -1.77 -4.89
C SER A 625 8.70 -1.79 -3.52
N VAL A 626 8.15 -1.03 -2.57
CA VAL A 626 8.62 -0.96 -1.18
C VAL A 626 7.53 -1.48 -0.27
N PRO A 627 7.85 -2.43 0.62
CA PRO A 627 6.88 -3.02 1.53
C PRO A 627 6.45 -2.03 2.63
N GLU A 628 5.43 -2.45 3.38
CA GLU A 628 4.89 -1.70 4.49
C GLU A 628 5.90 -1.55 5.62
N ALA A 629 6.60 -2.62 5.95
CA ALA A 629 7.45 -2.70 7.14
C ALA A 629 8.54 -3.76 7.00
N TYR A 630 9.46 -3.73 7.96
CA TYR A 630 10.54 -4.71 8.12
C TYR A 630 10.67 -5.12 9.59
N ASP A 631 11.27 -6.29 9.83
CA ASP A 631 11.66 -6.67 11.19
C ASP A 631 12.59 -5.63 11.81
N GLY A 632 12.42 -5.37 13.10
CA GLY A 632 13.29 -4.48 13.88
C GLY A 632 14.70 -5.02 14.06
N ASP A 633 14.85 -6.33 14.04
CA ASP A 633 16.14 -7.02 14.16
C ASP A 633 16.72 -7.36 12.79
N ALA A 634 18.06 -7.38 12.71
CA ALA A 634 18.76 -7.80 11.50
C ALA A 634 18.44 -9.28 11.17
N PRO A 635 18.29 -9.65 9.90
CA PRO A 635 18.66 -8.90 8.70
C PRO A 635 17.59 -7.89 8.20
N HIS A 636 16.57 -7.56 8.99
CA HIS A 636 15.47 -6.65 8.63
C HIS A 636 14.64 -7.21 7.46
N GLU A 637 14.10 -8.42 7.61
CA GLU A 637 13.28 -9.02 6.58
C GLU A 637 11.95 -8.27 6.42
N ALA A 638 11.50 -8.13 5.18
CA ALA A 638 10.27 -7.44 4.84
C ALA A 638 9.03 -8.15 5.38
N CYS A 639 8.04 -7.39 5.81
CA CYS A 639 6.74 -7.86 6.31
C CYS A 639 5.61 -6.88 5.98
N GLY A 640 4.37 -7.28 6.26
CA GLY A 640 3.20 -6.45 5.96
C GLY A 640 2.80 -6.50 4.48
N ALA A 641 2.22 -5.41 3.96
CA ALA A 641 1.85 -5.28 2.55
C ALA A 641 3.10 -5.27 1.66
N ILE A 642 3.02 -5.96 0.52
CA ILE A 642 4.17 -6.07 -0.41
C ILE A 642 4.50 -4.76 -1.12
N SER A 643 3.52 -3.86 -1.19
CA SER A 643 3.63 -2.55 -1.80
C SER A 643 2.78 -1.59 -0.96
N TYR A 644 3.41 -0.55 -0.39
CA TYR A 644 2.75 0.35 0.56
C TYR A 644 2.97 1.81 0.18
N ALA A 645 1.88 2.56 -0.02
CA ALA A 645 1.92 3.92 -0.55
C ALA A 645 2.75 4.88 0.31
N PRO A 646 2.63 4.95 1.66
CA PRO A 646 3.47 5.81 2.48
C PRO A 646 4.96 5.48 2.39
N SER A 647 5.35 4.19 2.27
CA SER A 647 6.76 3.79 2.13
C SER A 647 7.35 4.26 0.80
N VAL A 648 6.63 4.03 -0.31
CA VAL A 648 7.05 4.50 -1.65
C VAL A 648 7.10 6.03 -1.71
N ALA A 649 6.09 6.70 -1.15
CA ALA A 649 6.02 8.16 -1.06
C ALA A 649 7.21 8.76 -0.33
N ALA A 650 7.59 8.18 0.81
CA ALA A 650 8.72 8.64 1.62
C ALA A 650 10.05 8.58 0.84
N LEU A 651 10.33 7.47 0.13
CA LEU A 651 11.56 7.37 -0.67
C LEU A 651 11.58 8.38 -1.82
N LEU A 652 10.45 8.62 -2.47
CA LEU A 652 10.33 9.64 -3.52
C LEU A 652 10.50 11.06 -2.96
N GLN A 653 9.99 11.35 -1.77
CA GLN A 653 10.23 12.62 -1.08
C GLN A 653 11.69 12.80 -0.70
N ILE A 654 12.36 11.75 -0.20
CA ILE A 654 13.80 11.77 0.09
C ILE A 654 14.59 12.06 -1.18
N HIS A 655 14.26 11.40 -2.29
CA HIS A 655 14.88 11.69 -3.60
C HIS A 655 14.68 13.16 -4.01
N ARG A 656 13.48 13.72 -3.82
CA ARG A 656 13.21 15.14 -4.10
C ARG A 656 14.11 16.06 -3.27
N MET A 657 14.21 15.82 -1.96
CA MET A 657 15.07 16.61 -1.06
C MET A 657 16.55 16.55 -1.47
N ILE A 658 17.04 15.37 -1.86
CA ILE A 658 18.40 15.20 -2.40
C ILE A 658 18.61 16.06 -3.64
N ARG A 659 17.72 15.93 -4.62
CA ARG A 659 17.78 16.68 -5.90
C ARG A 659 17.73 18.19 -5.68
N ASP A 660 16.84 18.66 -4.79
CA ASP A 660 16.69 20.09 -4.50
C ASP A 660 17.93 20.63 -3.77
N SER A 661 18.54 19.86 -2.88
CA SER A 661 19.84 20.20 -2.25
C SER A 661 21.01 20.30 -3.26
N GLU A 662 21.02 19.46 -4.30
CA GLU A 662 22.01 19.49 -5.38
C GLU A 662 21.84 20.68 -6.31
N ARG A 663 20.61 21.11 -6.61
CA ARG A 663 20.32 22.24 -7.51
C ARG A 663 20.71 23.59 -6.92
N HIS A 664 20.73 23.71 -5.60
CA HIS A 664 21.15 24.93 -4.88
C HIS A 664 22.69 24.95 -4.68
N SER A 665 23.42 24.07 -5.36
CA SER A 665 24.87 24.00 -5.47
C SER A 665 25.32 24.85 -6.66
#